data_3eb9ff034463d81a0d3f0bceb46345f4
#
_entry.id   3eb9ff034463d81a0d3f0bceb46345f4
#
_cell.length_a   1.000
_cell.length_b   1.000
_cell.length_c   1.000
_cell.angle_alpha   90.00
_cell.angle_beta   90.00
_cell.angle_gamma   90.00
#
_symmetry.space_group_name_H-M   'P 1'
#
loop_
_entity.id
_entity.type
_entity.pdbx_description
1 polymer ?
#
loop_
_entity_poly.entity_id
_entity_poly.type
_entity_poly.pdbx_seq_one_letter_code
_entity_poly.pdbx_strand_id
1 'polypeptide(L)'
;MRAIVALFCFVLSTSAVAQMGGHAPVRVWQDTLTLPTYEEGPPDSNPPFDQFVTNGRYNYPYTMRENLSDRASPHPWRALNLENEYLRCVVFPDLGGHLYRCIDKRNGADMFYANPSLKFARIAYRGAWAAYGIEFNFPVSHNWMTASPVDFATSTASDGSASIWVRNIDRVYGMEWSVQLTLQPGQAVLEQKTTLYNPSRTRHRFYWWTNAGVQVWDDTRLYYPTQFTVFHGFTDVDTWPVNRAGVDLSIVGNHKDGPVSRFSYASNEPFMGVYHPHTNAGVVHYASRSDLPSKKIFSWGGDADGLQWREALSDNHSAYVEIQAGLFRDQETYGFLDPEQSIHFTEYWLPIRDIAGVTRANPDAVLFLSRVPSANSSRVLLEVAINAARSFPFAKLLLRDGTGTLATDNVSLSPAATYRKRFPDLPADKTYSVTLTDEAGATILSHTEGEYDFVPKGDVQTELPRAYAYPAIEKRSEGDFLELGAEQERNGMLLEALATYRAGLVRFPHSLPLTRSLGRLEVSLKQIPAAIEHLSSVIERVSNDQEASYYLGIAWLSAGQLDNARRAFEVSEQFGTFRPPSLYELAALDTRRGNLEKAHERLAAAAREFPDAPKLGDLDITLLRLSGHNQVAMDRLAVLLKDDPANSFLRYEAARLGQEDKTLWAHLAADPERILEIAIQYMHFGLYNEALEILVRDYPSGVSVVSEPGMPLPQQYPLIAYYRGYCRELLHQDGAADFRAASRMPTKYVFPNRPESFDVLKAALAANPKDANAHALLGDLYMSGGMQDAAMTEWEAARNLNPAIPALLRNMGYTVLHASGSPERAAELFVEGTKADPENAENYLGLEKALRVAGRSPAEQAAALQKYPGKAPPAQLVFQLARDLAAAGRFDEAQRELATRFVSREEGGASLLEVYVAIKLEQAKSLAQKNQCSEARALIQHLTDPVPQLSLRKDALVEESQSQSARQKIAAIEASCAK
;
A
#
# COMPACT_ATOMS: atom_id res chain seq x y z
N MET A 1 -5.74 66.65 42.98
CA MET A 1 -5.14 67.22 41.79
C MET A 1 -5.10 66.20 40.66
N ARG A 2 -5.69 66.52 39.59
CA ARG A 2 -6.17 65.84 38.41
C ARG A 2 -5.34 64.60 37.90
N ALA A 3 -6.00 63.39 37.87
CA ALA A 3 -5.56 62.21 37.14
C ALA A 3 -6.04 62.35 35.70
N ILE A 4 -5.10 62.10 34.75
CA ILE A 4 -5.39 61.95 33.32
C ILE A 4 -5.51 60.49 33.02
N VAL A 5 -6.72 60.07 32.62
CA VAL A 5 -6.99 58.70 32.08
C VAL A 5 -6.73 58.71 30.58
N ALA A 6 -5.74 58.00 30.09
CA ALA A 6 -5.50 57.78 28.70
C ALA A 6 -6.32 56.56 28.19
N LEU A 7 -7.30 56.84 27.37
CA LEU A 7 -8.14 55.86 26.70
C LEU A 7 -7.38 55.34 25.45
N PHE A 8 -6.90 54.06 25.47
CA PHE A 8 -6.36 53.38 24.31
C PHE A 8 -7.52 52.79 23.50
N CYS A 9 -7.81 53.42 22.37
CA CYS A 9 -8.67 52.81 21.36
C CYS A 9 -7.90 51.73 20.60
N PHE A 10 -8.27 50.44 20.83
CA PHE A 10 -7.90 49.36 19.96
C PHE A 10 -8.72 49.45 18.67
N VAL A 11 -8.10 49.86 17.58
CA VAL A 11 -8.66 49.76 16.24
C VAL A 11 -8.49 48.31 15.80
N LEU A 12 -9.56 47.53 15.89
CA LEU A 12 -9.67 46.23 15.20
C LEU A 12 -9.75 46.52 13.69
N SER A 13 -8.65 46.32 12.99
CA SER A 13 -8.65 46.24 11.52
C SER A 13 -9.27 44.92 11.11
N THR A 14 -10.56 44.89 10.91
CA THR A 14 -11.23 43.82 10.17
C THR A 14 -10.85 43.95 8.71
N SER A 15 -9.93 43.11 8.25
CA SER A 15 -9.69 42.91 6.83
C SER A 15 -10.98 42.33 6.23
N ALA A 16 -11.69 43.15 5.46
CA ALA A 16 -12.81 42.70 4.64
C ALA A 16 -12.26 41.81 3.54
N VAL A 17 -12.31 40.48 3.75
CA VAL A 17 -12.22 39.52 2.68
C VAL A 17 -13.49 39.70 1.83
N ALA A 18 -13.33 40.06 0.59
CA ALA A 18 -14.43 40.16 -0.37
C ALA A 18 -15.16 38.80 -0.43
N GLN A 19 -16.39 38.74 0.05
CA GLN A 19 -17.29 37.63 -0.09
C GLN A 19 -17.61 37.41 -1.57
N MET A 20 -16.93 36.49 -2.18
CA MET A 20 -17.43 35.85 -3.40
C MET A 20 -18.37 34.71 -2.97
N GLY A 21 -19.66 34.87 -3.22
CA GLY A 21 -20.74 33.87 -3.00
C GLY A 21 -20.93 33.47 -1.53
N GLY A 22 -22.06 33.76 -0.94
CA GLY A 22 -22.45 33.63 0.48
C GLY A 22 -22.20 32.35 1.29
N HIS A 23 -21.20 31.57 0.98
CA HIS A 23 -20.81 30.37 1.71
C HIS A 23 -19.60 30.61 2.62
N ALA A 24 -19.61 29.98 3.81
CA ALA A 24 -18.48 30.04 4.74
C ALA A 24 -17.27 29.28 4.17
N PRO A 25 -16.03 29.78 4.38
CA PRO A 25 -14.82 29.04 4.01
C PRO A 25 -14.76 27.67 4.69
N VAL A 26 -14.18 26.70 4.01
CA VAL A 26 -13.90 25.36 4.57
C VAL A 26 -12.92 25.47 5.72
N ARG A 27 -13.19 24.76 6.81
CA ARG A 27 -12.28 24.70 7.96
C ARG A 27 -11.44 23.44 7.90
N VAL A 28 -10.15 23.59 8.17
CA VAL A 28 -9.23 22.47 8.38
C VAL A 28 -8.49 22.65 9.71
N TRP A 29 -8.41 21.61 10.53
CA TRP A 29 -7.71 21.66 11.83
C TRP A 29 -7.28 20.27 12.28
N GLN A 30 -6.33 20.23 13.18
CA GLN A 30 -5.89 19.02 13.86
C GLN A 30 -6.47 18.98 15.28
N ASP A 31 -6.98 17.81 15.69
CA ASP A 31 -7.32 17.49 17.07
C ASP A 31 -6.98 16.03 17.40
N THR A 32 -7.57 15.49 18.44
CA THR A 32 -7.38 14.11 18.89
C THR A 32 -8.72 13.40 18.94
N LEU A 33 -8.79 12.22 18.30
CA LEU A 33 -9.92 11.31 18.40
C LEU A 33 -9.50 10.05 19.17
N THR A 34 -10.11 9.85 20.34
CA THR A 34 -9.83 8.66 21.16
C THR A 34 -10.74 7.51 20.74
N LEU A 35 -10.15 6.38 20.35
CA LEU A 35 -10.86 5.16 19.98
C LEU A 35 -10.33 3.97 20.78
N PRO A 36 -11.19 3.00 21.14
CA PRO A 36 -10.72 1.68 21.55
C PRO A 36 -9.83 1.11 20.46
N THR A 37 -8.59 0.81 20.81
CA THR A 37 -7.61 0.27 19.87
C THR A 37 -6.97 -0.97 20.45
N TYR A 38 -6.92 -2.04 19.66
CA TYR A 38 -6.29 -3.29 20.06
C TYR A 38 -4.78 -3.14 20.05
N GLU A 39 -4.16 -3.57 21.16
CA GLU A 39 -2.73 -3.39 21.38
C GLU A 39 -1.91 -4.21 20.40
N GLU A 40 -0.85 -3.63 19.89
CA GLU A 40 0.18 -4.28 19.10
C GLU A 40 1.46 -4.41 19.93
N GLY A 41 2.03 -5.63 19.95
CA GLY A 41 3.35 -5.86 20.54
C GLY A 41 4.48 -5.39 19.62
N PRO A 42 5.74 -5.57 20.02
CA PRO A 42 6.89 -5.21 19.20
C PRO A 42 6.81 -5.90 17.83
N PRO A 43 7.20 -5.20 16.75
CA PRO A 43 7.32 -5.81 15.44
C PRO A 43 8.43 -6.86 15.42
N ASP A 44 8.44 -7.71 14.39
CA ASP A 44 9.54 -8.64 14.18
C ASP A 44 10.85 -7.87 13.95
N SER A 45 11.90 -8.25 14.64
CA SER A 45 13.22 -7.63 14.52
C SER A 45 14.10 -8.26 13.44
N ASN A 46 13.61 -9.27 12.73
CA ASN A 46 14.35 -9.95 11.69
C ASN A 46 14.14 -9.25 10.34
N PRO A 47 15.19 -9.12 9.51
CA PRO A 47 15.04 -8.63 8.15
C PRO A 47 14.15 -9.60 7.34
N PRO A 48 13.06 -9.13 6.71
CA PRO A 48 12.17 -9.98 5.93
C PRO A 48 12.70 -10.15 4.51
N PHE A 49 13.86 -10.79 4.36
CA PHE A 49 14.44 -11.10 3.06
C PHE A 49 13.54 -12.04 2.27
N ASP A 50 13.36 -11.75 0.98
CA ASP A 50 12.51 -12.52 0.07
C ASP A 50 12.96 -13.98 -0.06
N GLN A 51 14.28 -14.22 -0.01
CA GLN A 51 14.87 -15.56 -0.07
C GLN A 51 14.45 -16.49 1.08
N PHE A 52 13.96 -15.95 2.20
CA PHE A 52 13.59 -16.72 3.38
C PHE A 52 12.08 -16.94 3.52
N VAL A 53 11.27 -16.22 2.76
CA VAL A 53 9.80 -16.33 2.78
C VAL A 53 9.30 -17.12 1.58
N THR A 54 8.22 -17.88 1.78
CA THR A 54 7.64 -18.74 0.74
C THR A 54 6.38 -18.17 0.10
N ASN A 55 5.89 -17.03 0.58
CA ASN A 55 4.60 -16.46 0.17
C ASN A 55 4.70 -15.33 -0.87
N GLY A 56 5.90 -15.00 -1.36
CA GLY A 56 6.11 -13.96 -2.37
C GLY A 56 5.84 -12.52 -1.89
N ARG A 57 5.74 -12.30 -0.57
CA ARG A 57 5.56 -10.98 0.01
C ARG A 57 6.91 -10.31 0.22
N TYR A 58 7.32 -9.48 -0.70
CA TYR A 58 8.57 -8.71 -0.62
C TYR A 58 8.40 -7.52 0.33
N ASN A 59 9.02 -7.58 1.51
CA ASN A 59 8.85 -6.56 2.55
C ASN A 59 10.15 -5.85 2.97
N TYR A 60 11.34 -6.39 2.66
CA TYR A 60 12.59 -5.72 3.02
C TYR A 60 12.64 -4.28 2.45
N PRO A 61 12.90 -3.24 3.23
CA PRO A 61 13.43 -3.23 4.60
C PRO A 61 12.37 -3.04 5.72
N TYR A 62 11.10 -3.21 5.44
CA TYR A 62 10.05 -3.06 6.46
C TYR A 62 9.95 -4.28 7.37
N THR A 63 9.74 -4.05 8.66
CA THR A 63 9.50 -5.11 9.64
C THR A 63 8.11 -5.69 9.53
N MET A 64 7.93 -6.97 9.88
CA MET A 64 6.62 -7.59 10.01
C MET A 64 5.93 -7.14 11.30
N ARG A 65 4.62 -6.91 11.25
CA ARG A 65 3.75 -6.43 12.34
C ARG A 65 2.64 -7.43 12.58
N GLU A 66 2.97 -8.58 13.16
CA GLU A 66 2.06 -9.71 13.37
C GLU A 66 1.80 -10.00 14.86
N ASN A 67 2.43 -9.24 15.77
CA ASN A 67 2.27 -9.43 17.20
C ASN A 67 1.04 -8.68 17.71
N LEU A 68 -0.13 -9.15 17.29
CA LEU A 68 -1.43 -8.54 17.59
C LEU A 68 -2.06 -9.17 18.84
N SER A 69 -2.85 -8.40 19.58
CA SER A 69 -3.51 -8.85 20.81
C SER A 69 -5.04 -8.76 20.71
N ASP A 70 -5.72 -9.43 21.66
CA ASP A 70 -7.16 -9.32 21.90
C ASP A 70 -7.54 -8.29 22.98
N ARG A 71 -6.60 -7.45 23.38
CA ARG A 71 -6.79 -6.42 24.41
C ARG A 71 -6.90 -5.05 23.79
N ALA A 72 -8.02 -4.39 24.01
CA ALA A 72 -8.23 -3.01 23.59
C ALA A 72 -8.01 -2.04 24.74
N SER A 73 -7.45 -0.89 24.42
CA SER A 73 -7.35 0.26 25.33
C SER A 73 -7.70 1.56 24.59
N PRO A 74 -8.18 2.60 25.31
CA PRO A 74 -8.40 3.90 24.68
C PRO A 74 -7.08 4.48 24.16
N HIS A 75 -7.01 4.73 22.85
CA HIS A 75 -5.83 5.31 22.19
C HIS A 75 -6.18 6.66 21.56
N PRO A 76 -5.42 7.74 21.86
CA PRO A 76 -5.65 9.07 21.31
C PRO A 76 -4.97 9.20 19.93
N TRP A 77 -5.71 9.00 18.86
CA TRP A 77 -5.24 9.17 17.48
C TRP A 77 -5.22 10.64 17.08
N ARG A 78 -4.17 11.07 16.39
CA ARG A 78 -4.13 12.36 15.70
C ARG A 78 -5.19 12.36 14.59
N ALA A 79 -6.07 13.36 14.62
CA ALA A 79 -7.16 13.50 13.69
C ALA A 79 -7.04 14.82 12.92
N LEU A 80 -6.90 14.73 11.59
CA LEU A 80 -7.00 15.89 10.71
C LEU A 80 -8.45 16.01 10.27
N ASN A 81 -9.06 17.13 10.57
CA ASN A 81 -10.47 17.40 10.26
C ASN A 81 -10.58 18.36 9.09
N LEU A 82 -11.55 18.10 8.22
CA LEU A 82 -11.89 18.94 7.07
C LEU A 82 -13.42 19.11 7.05
N GLU A 83 -13.93 20.35 7.11
CA GLU A 83 -15.36 20.60 7.28
C GLU A 83 -15.83 21.81 6.50
N ASN A 84 -16.94 21.62 5.76
CA ASN A 84 -17.75 22.69 5.19
C ASN A 84 -19.19 22.65 5.73
N GLU A 85 -20.15 23.32 5.06
CA GLU A 85 -21.55 23.33 5.47
C GLU A 85 -22.18 21.95 5.49
N TYR A 86 -21.77 21.05 4.59
CA TYR A 86 -22.43 19.78 4.32
C TYR A 86 -21.66 18.57 4.81
N LEU A 87 -20.34 18.61 4.78
CA LEU A 87 -19.48 17.46 5.07
C LEU A 87 -18.52 17.77 6.22
N ARG A 88 -18.26 16.74 7.04
CA ARG A 88 -17.14 16.71 7.98
C ARG A 88 -16.37 15.40 7.83
N CYS A 89 -15.13 15.49 7.38
CA CYS A 89 -14.24 14.36 7.15
C CYS A 89 -13.08 14.35 8.15
N VAL A 90 -12.60 13.16 8.50
CA VAL A 90 -11.51 12.93 9.47
C VAL A 90 -10.49 11.97 8.84
N VAL A 91 -9.22 12.34 8.89
CA VAL A 91 -8.09 11.55 8.37
C VAL A 91 -7.13 11.21 9.51
N PHE A 92 -6.62 9.97 9.53
CA PHE A 92 -5.61 9.52 10.48
C PHE A 92 -4.23 9.44 9.82
N PRO A 93 -3.38 10.47 9.93
CA PRO A 93 -2.03 10.43 9.36
C PRO A 93 -1.13 9.38 10.02
N ASP A 94 -1.42 8.98 11.27
CA ASP A 94 -0.65 8.00 12.03
C ASP A 94 -1.01 6.54 11.70
N LEU A 95 -2.04 6.34 10.87
CA LEU A 95 -2.50 5.04 10.37
C LEU A 95 -2.69 5.07 8.86
N GLY A 96 -1.60 4.99 8.11
CA GLY A 96 -1.61 4.92 6.66
C GLY A 96 -2.14 6.16 5.93
N GLY A 97 -2.45 7.24 6.64
CA GLY A 97 -3.09 8.42 6.06
C GLY A 97 -4.54 8.18 5.64
N HIS A 98 -5.18 7.11 6.13
CA HIS A 98 -6.55 6.74 5.76
C HIS A 98 -7.55 7.82 6.12
N LEU A 99 -8.54 8.02 5.27
CA LEU A 99 -9.75 8.76 5.64
C LEU A 99 -10.61 7.85 6.53
N TYR A 100 -10.71 8.16 7.83
CA TYR A 100 -11.43 7.35 8.81
C TYR A 100 -12.93 7.42 8.62
N ARG A 101 -13.48 8.63 8.45
CA ARG A 101 -14.91 8.85 8.25
C ARG A 101 -15.17 10.16 7.52
N CYS A 102 -16.32 10.26 6.88
CA CYS A 102 -16.86 11.51 6.38
C CYS A 102 -18.37 11.52 6.62
N ILE A 103 -18.87 12.51 7.39
CA ILE A 103 -20.26 12.62 7.80
C ILE A 103 -20.99 13.56 6.85
N ASP A 104 -22.12 13.14 6.31
CA ASP A 104 -23.11 14.03 5.74
C ASP A 104 -23.87 14.73 6.88
N LYS A 105 -23.56 16.01 7.13
CA LYS A 105 -24.12 16.80 8.23
C LYS A 105 -25.63 17.05 8.09
N ARG A 106 -26.20 16.83 6.91
CA ARG A 106 -27.61 17.05 6.63
C ARG A 106 -28.51 15.98 7.26
N ASN A 107 -27.99 14.75 7.43
CA ASN A 107 -28.71 13.63 8.04
C ASN A 107 -27.89 12.89 9.13
N GLY A 108 -26.61 13.24 9.34
CA GLY A 108 -25.72 12.62 10.31
C GLY A 108 -25.18 11.26 9.90
N ALA A 109 -25.40 10.82 8.64
CA ALA A 109 -24.93 9.52 8.16
C ALA A 109 -23.44 9.56 7.83
N ASP A 110 -22.71 8.49 8.16
CA ASP A 110 -21.37 8.26 7.68
C ASP A 110 -21.39 7.80 6.22
N MET A 111 -20.57 8.41 5.39
CA MET A 111 -20.38 7.98 4.00
C MET A 111 -19.58 6.69 3.92
N PHE A 112 -18.68 6.44 4.87
CA PHE A 112 -17.74 5.33 4.91
C PHE A 112 -17.86 4.56 6.22
N TYR A 113 -17.23 3.40 6.26
CA TYR A 113 -17.23 2.55 7.45
C TYR A 113 -16.41 3.18 8.59
N ALA A 114 -17.07 3.86 9.50
CA ALA A 114 -16.48 4.42 10.70
C ALA A 114 -16.50 3.35 11.82
N ASN A 115 -15.55 2.41 11.77
CA ASN A 115 -15.44 1.35 12.76
C ASN A 115 -15.25 1.95 14.16
N PRO A 116 -16.09 1.64 15.15
CA PRO A 116 -16.01 2.24 16.48
C PRO A 116 -14.79 1.80 17.29
N SER A 117 -14.08 0.77 16.86
CA SER A 117 -12.82 0.30 17.44
C SER A 117 -11.83 -0.06 16.34
N LEU A 118 -10.54 0.10 16.61
CA LEU A 118 -9.48 -0.33 15.70
C LEU A 118 -8.96 -1.70 16.13
N LYS A 119 -9.41 -2.73 15.41
CA LYS A 119 -9.10 -4.12 15.63
C LYS A 119 -8.28 -4.64 14.46
N PHE A 120 -7.08 -5.17 14.75
CA PHE A 120 -6.15 -5.56 13.71
C PHE A 120 -6.22 -7.06 13.43
N ALA A 121 -6.22 -7.40 12.14
CA ALA A 121 -6.03 -8.75 11.63
C ALA A 121 -4.79 -8.79 10.71
N ARG A 122 -4.29 -10.00 10.39
CA ARG A 122 -3.14 -10.18 9.51
C ARG A 122 -3.58 -10.27 8.05
N ILE A 123 -3.72 -9.13 7.40
CA ILE A 123 -4.20 -8.98 6.02
C ILE A 123 -3.16 -8.28 5.16
N ALA A 124 -2.54 -7.18 5.68
CA ALA A 124 -1.55 -6.41 4.92
C ALA A 124 -0.25 -7.16 4.67
N TYR A 125 0.57 -6.65 3.75
CA TYR A 125 1.91 -7.21 3.44
C TYR A 125 2.79 -7.37 4.67
N ARG A 126 2.66 -6.47 5.67
CA ARG A 126 3.39 -6.53 6.95
C ARG A 126 2.58 -7.18 8.08
N GLY A 127 1.40 -7.68 7.84
CA GLY A 127 0.47 -8.27 8.79
C GLY A 127 -0.64 -7.31 9.19
N ALA A 128 -0.42 -6.42 10.17
CA ALA A 128 -1.45 -5.56 10.77
C ALA A 128 -2.24 -4.75 9.74
N TRP A 129 -3.56 -4.91 9.77
CA TRP A 129 -4.54 -4.17 8.99
C TRP A 129 -5.86 -4.04 9.77
N ALA A 130 -6.55 -2.92 9.65
CA ALA A 130 -7.83 -2.66 10.30
C ALA A 130 -8.85 -2.16 9.27
N ALA A 131 -10.11 -2.61 9.41
CA ALA A 131 -11.19 -2.25 8.51
C ALA A 131 -11.83 -0.92 8.91
N TYR A 132 -11.66 0.13 8.11
CA TYR A 132 -12.34 1.42 8.25
C TYR A 132 -12.10 2.32 7.03
N GLY A 133 -13.02 3.23 6.75
CA GLY A 133 -12.86 4.37 5.86
C GLY A 133 -12.30 4.08 4.48
N ILE A 134 -11.38 4.93 4.00
CA ILE A 134 -10.70 4.78 2.69
C ILE A 134 -9.22 4.52 2.89
N GLU A 135 -8.74 3.43 2.30
CA GLU A 135 -7.34 3.05 2.20
C GLU A 135 -6.78 3.37 0.80
N PHE A 136 -5.51 3.79 0.74
CA PHE A 136 -4.78 4.14 -0.47
C PHE A 136 -3.71 3.10 -0.76
N ASN A 137 -3.91 2.28 -1.79
CA ASN A 137 -3.06 1.13 -2.07
C ASN A 137 -2.07 1.39 -3.21
N PHE A 138 -0.83 1.71 -2.84
CA PHE A 138 0.31 1.89 -3.74
C PHE A 138 1.62 1.52 -3.03
N PRO A 139 2.60 0.91 -3.68
CA PRO A 139 2.59 0.29 -5.02
C PRO A 139 2.08 -1.15 -5.00
N VAL A 140 1.59 -1.62 -3.86
CA VAL A 140 1.07 -2.98 -3.62
C VAL A 140 -0.22 -2.94 -2.81
N SER A 141 -1.00 -4.05 -2.80
CA SER A 141 -2.25 -4.18 -2.05
C SER A 141 -1.99 -4.34 -0.57
N HIS A 142 -2.78 -3.59 0.21
CA HIS A 142 -2.59 -3.26 1.61
C HIS A 142 -1.13 -2.88 1.84
N ASN A 143 -0.79 -1.70 1.34
CA ASN A 143 0.59 -1.22 1.23
C ASN A 143 1.37 -1.32 2.56
N TRP A 144 2.69 -1.21 2.48
CA TRP A 144 3.56 -1.36 3.65
C TRP A 144 3.31 -0.36 4.77
N MET A 145 2.67 0.78 4.47
CA MET A 145 2.40 1.85 5.44
C MET A 145 0.95 1.89 5.93
N THR A 146 0.10 0.94 5.54
CA THR A 146 -1.34 0.95 5.84
C THR A 146 -1.68 1.07 7.34
N ALA A 147 -0.81 0.58 8.22
CA ALA A 147 -0.95 0.72 9.67
C ALA A 147 0.16 1.58 10.32
N SER A 148 0.88 2.40 9.54
CA SER A 148 2.04 3.18 9.97
C SER A 148 1.84 4.68 9.74
N PRO A 149 2.58 5.56 10.47
CA PRO A 149 2.54 7.00 10.22
C PRO A 149 3.04 7.37 8.83
N VAL A 150 2.35 8.29 8.16
CA VAL A 150 2.72 8.87 6.87
C VAL A 150 2.93 10.38 6.98
N ASP A 151 3.49 10.99 5.96
CA ASP A 151 3.66 12.42 5.85
C ASP A 151 2.30 13.09 5.63
N PHE A 152 2.10 14.27 6.19
CA PHE A 152 0.85 15.01 6.02
C PHE A 152 1.05 16.51 6.08
N ALA A 153 0.10 17.22 5.48
CA ALA A 153 -0.03 18.67 5.60
C ALA A 153 -1.50 19.08 5.48
N THR A 154 -1.79 20.32 5.82
CA THR A 154 -3.09 20.94 5.58
C THR A 154 -2.91 22.26 4.85
N SER A 155 -3.84 22.61 3.97
CA SER A 155 -3.79 23.87 3.22
C SER A 155 -5.17 24.50 3.11
N THR A 156 -5.18 25.83 2.92
CA THR A 156 -6.37 26.63 2.61
C THR A 156 -6.08 27.45 1.37
N ALA A 157 -7.05 27.62 0.49
CA ALA A 157 -6.91 28.38 -0.73
C ALA A 157 -7.73 29.68 -0.70
N SER A 158 -7.42 30.60 -1.60
CA SER A 158 -8.06 31.92 -1.67
C SER A 158 -9.53 31.88 -2.11
N ASP A 159 -9.97 30.78 -2.72
CA ASP A 159 -11.38 30.52 -3.07
C ASP A 159 -12.21 30.01 -1.88
N GLY A 160 -11.58 29.85 -0.70
CA GLY A 160 -12.21 29.35 0.52
C GLY A 160 -12.20 27.84 0.64
N SER A 161 -11.64 27.11 -0.31
CA SER A 161 -11.44 25.66 -0.19
C SER A 161 -10.33 25.33 0.80
N ALA A 162 -10.34 24.11 1.34
CA ALA A 162 -9.29 23.59 2.17
C ALA A 162 -9.03 22.12 1.84
N SER A 163 -7.79 21.68 2.13
CA SER A 163 -7.35 20.34 1.83
C SER A 163 -6.55 19.71 2.96
N ILE A 164 -6.65 18.40 3.07
CA ILE A 164 -5.72 17.55 3.81
C ILE A 164 -4.89 16.78 2.78
N TRP A 165 -3.58 16.75 3.01
CA TRP A 165 -2.62 16.02 2.22
C TRP A 165 -2.03 14.89 3.05
N VAL A 166 -1.94 13.69 2.45
CA VAL A 166 -1.21 12.55 2.98
C VAL A 166 -0.28 12.02 1.90
N ARG A 167 0.93 11.59 2.29
CA ARG A 167 1.99 11.25 1.36
C ARG A 167 2.93 10.22 1.98
N ASN A 168 3.54 9.38 1.16
CA ASN A 168 4.65 8.54 1.57
C ASN A 168 5.59 8.23 0.40
N ILE A 169 6.88 8.08 0.71
CA ILE A 169 7.86 7.43 -0.16
C ILE A 169 8.13 6.04 0.40
N ASP A 170 7.86 4.98 -0.37
CA ASP A 170 8.12 3.61 0.08
C ASP A 170 9.62 3.30 0.09
N ARG A 171 10.05 2.43 1.02
CA ARG A 171 11.47 2.07 1.16
C ARG A 171 11.89 0.87 0.31
N VAL A 172 10.93 0.13 -0.25
CA VAL A 172 11.22 -1.05 -1.08
C VAL A 172 11.68 -0.61 -2.45
N TYR A 173 10.95 0.31 -3.06
CA TYR A 173 11.19 0.82 -4.41
C TYR A 173 11.63 2.28 -4.46
N GLY A 174 11.38 3.03 -3.41
CA GLY A 174 11.61 4.48 -3.40
C GLY A 174 10.58 5.25 -4.21
N MET A 175 9.40 4.68 -4.46
CA MET A 175 8.31 5.35 -5.16
C MET A 175 7.42 6.15 -4.21
N GLU A 176 6.80 7.18 -4.73
CA GLU A 176 5.99 8.13 -3.98
C GLU A 176 4.52 8.06 -4.38
N TRP A 177 3.63 8.17 -3.39
CA TRP A 177 2.24 8.50 -3.59
C TRP A 177 1.85 9.69 -2.70
N SER A 178 0.94 10.51 -3.22
CA SER A 178 0.29 11.55 -2.44
C SER A 178 -1.20 11.62 -2.77
N VAL A 179 -2.01 11.90 -1.74
CA VAL A 179 -3.46 12.09 -1.86
C VAL A 179 -3.85 13.41 -1.22
N GLN A 180 -4.51 14.25 -2.00
CA GLN A 180 -5.13 15.49 -1.56
C GLN A 180 -6.63 15.28 -1.44
N LEU A 181 -7.17 15.46 -0.24
CA LEU A 181 -8.60 15.42 0.06
C LEU A 181 -9.11 16.86 0.22
N THR A 182 -9.99 17.30 -0.65
CA THR A 182 -10.45 18.70 -0.73
C THR A 182 -11.95 18.83 -0.54
N LEU A 183 -12.37 19.82 0.24
CA LEU A 183 -13.74 20.31 0.24
C LEU A 183 -13.80 21.73 -0.32
N GLN A 184 -14.88 22.02 -1.02
CA GLN A 184 -15.20 23.35 -1.55
C GLN A 184 -16.33 24.01 -0.74
N PRO A 185 -16.35 25.34 -0.58
CA PRO A 185 -17.50 26.03 0.00
C PRO A 185 -18.77 25.76 -0.78
N GLY A 186 -19.87 25.48 -0.10
CA GLY A 186 -21.19 25.28 -0.73
C GLY A 186 -21.36 24.01 -1.53
N GLN A 187 -20.43 23.05 -1.45
CA GLN A 187 -20.49 21.78 -2.16
C GLN A 187 -20.59 20.57 -1.23
N ALA A 188 -21.38 19.57 -1.61
CA ALA A 188 -21.52 18.30 -0.92
C ALA A 188 -20.84 17.18 -1.71
N VAL A 189 -19.57 17.32 -1.96
CA VAL A 189 -18.70 16.34 -2.61
C VAL A 189 -17.31 16.44 -2.01
N LEU A 190 -16.68 15.29 -1.75
CA LEU A 190 -15.29 15.19 -1.39
C LEU A 190 -14.50 14.88 -2.67
N GLU A 191 -13.56 15.74 -3.01
CA GLU A 191 -12.60 15.53 -4.09
C GLU A 191 -11.35 14.86 -3.54
N GLN A 192 -10.90 13.79 -4.19
CA GLN A 192 -9.68 13.05 -3.89
C GLN A 192 -8.77 13.11 -5.11
N LYS A 193 -7.73 13.92 -5.06
CA LYS A 193 -6.71 14.01 -6.11
C LYS A 193 -5.50 13.19 -5.71
N THR A 194 -5.06 12.31 -6.59
CA THR A 194 -3.95 11.40 -6.35
C THR A 194 -2.81 11.66 -7.33
N THR A 195 -1.59 11.62 -6.81
CA THR A 195 -0.35 11.62 -7.59
C THR A 195 0.47 10.39 -7.23
N LEU A 196 0.88 9.63 -8.25
CA LEU A 196 1.84 8.53 -8.16
C LEU A 196 3.09 8.95 -8.90
N TYR A 197 4.27 8.76 -8.29
CA TYR A 197 5.51 9.25 -8.86
C TYR A 197 6.67 8.29 -8.59
N ASN A 198 7.56 8.14 -9.56
CA ASN A 198 8.80 7.39 -9.40
C ASN A 198 10.02 8.32 -9.36
N PRO A 199 10.43 8.83 -8.19
CA PRO A 199 11.65 9.63 -8.04
C PRO A 199 12.92 8.78 -8.05
N SER A 200 12.82 7.45 -8.09
CA SER A 200 13.96 6.54 -8.10
C SER A 200 14.64 6.53 -9.49
N ARG A 201 15.85 5.99 -9.55
CA ARG A 201 16.64 5.89 -10.79
C ARG A 201 16.38 4.63 -11.58
N THR A 202 15.44 3.79 -11.13
CA THR A 202 15.14 2.52 -11.77
C THR A 202 13.65 2.35 -11.97
N ARG A 203 13.28 1.53 -12.95
CA ARG A 203 11.89 1.18 -13.20
C ARG A 203 11.40 0.25 -12.11
N HIS A 204 10.18 0.50 -11.60
CA HIS A 204 9.53 -0.34 -10.61
C HIS A 204 8.12 -0.72 -11.02
N ARG A 205 7.68 -1.90 -10.56
CA ARG A 205 6.29 -2.30 -10.68
C ARG A 205 5.43 -1.43 -9.78
N PHE A 206 4.20 -1.18 -10.21
CA PHE A 206 3.20 -0.52 -9.37
C PHE A 206 1.80 -0.97 -9.73
N TYR A 207 0.90 -0.71 -8.80
CA TYR A 207 -0.51 -0.69 -9.05
C TYR A 207 -1.14 0.41 -8.19
N TRP A 208 -2.39 0.73 -8.46
CA TRP A 208 -3.18 1.60 -7.60
C TRP A 208 -4.59 1.05 -7.48
N TRP A 209 -5.09 1.02 -6.24
CA TRP A 209 -6.49 0.82 -5.91
C TRP A 209 -6.86 1.69 -4.71
N THR A 210 -7.90 2.52 -4.87
CA THR A 210 -8.63 3.13 -3.76
C THR A 210 -9.55 2.07 -3.19
N ASN A 211 -9.47 1.81 -1.88
CA ASN A 211 -10.31 0.84 -1.18
C ASN A 211 -11.17 1.55 -0.14
N ALA A 212 -12.46 1.72 -0.43
CA ALA A 212 -13.40 2.40 0.46
C ALA A 212 -14.37 1.41 1.10
N GLY A 213 -14.23 1.22 2.41
CA GLY A 213 -15.19 0.49 3.23
C GLY A 213 -16.47 1.30 3.43
N VAL A 214 -17.63 0.69 3.26
CA VAL A 214 -18.95 1.27 3.54
C VAL A 214 -19.72 0.30 4.42
N GLN A 215 -20.19 0.77 5.58
CA GLN A 215 -21.01 -0.07 6.46
C GLN A 215 -22.29 -0.51 5.76
N VAL A 216 -22.71 -1.76 5.96
CA VAL A 216 -23.86 -2.33 5.25
C VAL A 216 -24.77 -3.14 6.17
N TRP A 217 -26.01 -3.34 5.69
CA TRP A 217 -27.07 -4.14 6.30
C TRP A 217 -27.67 -5.04 5.23
N ASP A 218 -28.53 -5.98 5.63
CA ASP A 218 -29.12 -6.93 4.68
C ASP A 218 -29.96 -6.27 3.56
N ASP A 219 -30.55 -5.10 3.84
CA ASP A 219 -31.34 -4.34 2.85
C ASP A 219 -30.49 -3.41 1.95
N THR A 220 -29.18 -3.29 2.23
CA THR A 220 -28.28 -2.44 1.45
C THR A 220 -28.23 -2.90 0.00
N ARG A 221 -28.28 -1.91 -0.91
CA ARG A 221 -28.20 -2.12 -2.35
C ARG A 221 -26.94 -1.53 -2.94
N LEU A 222 -26.31 -2.33 -3.81
CA LEU A 222 -25.12 -1.98 -4.57
C LEU A 222 -25.55 -1.53 -5.98
N TYR A 223 -25.29 -0.30 -6.32
CA TYR A 223 -25.52 0.25 -7.66
C TYR A 223 -24.22 0.18 -8.44
N TYR A 224 -24.06 -0.90 -9.16
CA TYR A 224 -22.86 -1.22 -9.91
C TYR A 224 -23.22 -1.41 -11.39
N PRO A 225 -23.04 -0.36 -12.22
CA PRO A 225 -23.50 -0.38 -13.60
C PRO A 225 -22.58 -1.22 -14.48
N THR A 226 -22.81 -2.50 -14.46
CA THR A 226 -22.16 -3.50 -15.32
C THR A 226 -23.16 -4.62 -15.64
N GLN A 227 -22.92 -5.39 -16.70
CA GLN A 227 -23.71 -6.57 -17.05
C GLN A 227 -22.94 -7.87 -16.76
N PHE A 228 -21.62 -7.77 -16.71
CA PHE A 228 -20.72 -8.88 -16.43
C PHE A 228 -19.69 -8.48 -15.37
N THR A 229 -19.27 -9.45 -14.60
CA THR A 229 -18.20 -9.31 -13.62
C THR A 229 -17.20 -10.45 -13.79
N VAL A 230 -15.96 -10.22 -13.35
CA VAL A 230 -14.92 -11.24 -13.27
C VAL A 230 -14.38 -11.36 -11.86
N PHE A 231 -13.80 -12.52 -11.55
CA PHE A 231 -13.12 -12.80 -10.30
C PHE A 231 -11.62 -12.44 -10.39
N HIS A 232 -10.89 -12.61 -9.31
CA HIS A 232 -9.45 -12.38 -9.21
C HIS A 232 -8.68 -13.11 -10.31
N GLY A 233 -7.57 -12.53 -10.75
CA GLY A 233 -6.77 -13.04 -11.86
C GLY A 233 -7.51 -13.00 -13.18
N PHE A 234 -8.54 -12.17 -13.29
CA PHE A 234 -9.39 -12.02 -14.46
C PHE A 234 -10.01 -13.37 -14.91
N THR A 235 -10.61 -14.07 -13.93
CA THR A 235 -11.22 -15.39 -14.10
C THR A 235 -12.72 -15.34 -13.81
N ASP A 236 -13.43 -16.44 -14.04
CA ASP A 236 -14.85 -16.65 -13.69
C ASP A 236 -15.76 -15.49 -14.09
N VAL A 237 -15.99 -15.32 -15.40
CA VAL A 237 -16.95 -14.34 -15.91
C VAL A 237 -18.37 -14.74 -15.47
N ASP A 238 -19.07 -13.87 -14.76
CA ASP A 238 -20.44 -14.08 -14.32
C ASP A 238 -21.33 -12.90 -14.70
N THR A 239 -22.64 -13.09 -14.65
CA THR A 239 -23.63 -12.04 -14.92
C THR A 239 -23.87 -11.19 -13.66
N TRP A 240 -24.30 -9.95 -13.86
CA TRP A 240 -24.61 -8.99 -12.82
C TRP A 240 -25.91 -8.22 -13.17
N PRO A 241 -26.81 -7.88 -12.23
CA PRO A 241 -26.72 -8.12 -10.77
C PRO A 241 -27.06 -9.57 -10.35
N VAL A 242 -27.82 -10.29 -11.19
CA VAL A 242 -28.18 -11.68 -10.93
C VAL A 242 -27.10 -12.59 -11.52
N ASN A 243 -26.47 -13.38 -10.65
CA ASN A 243 -25.44 -14.32 -11.04
C ASN A 243 -26.02 -15.57 -11.74
N ARG A 244 -25.16 -16.44 -12.27
CA ARG A 244 -25.57 -17.69 -12.95
C ARG A 244 -26.39 -18.64 -12.06
N ALA A 245 -26.25 -18.55 -10.74
CA ALA A 245 -27.04 -19.33 -9.77
C ALA A 245 -28.43 -18.72 -9.51
N GLY A 246 -28.76 -17.58 -10.12
CA GLY A 246 -30.05 -16.89 -9.95
C GLY A 246 -30.12 -16.02 -8.69
N VAL A 247 -29.00 -15.69 -8.06
CA VAL A 247 -28.91 -14.86 -6.85
C VAL A 247 -28.62 -13.43 -7.26
N ASP A 248 -29.43 -12.49 -6.79
CA ASP A 248 -29.21 -11.04 -6.97
C ASP A 248 -28.14 -10.54 -5.98
N LEU A 249 -26.91 -10.41 -6.45
CA LEU A 249 -25.77 -9.96 -5.66
C LEU A 249 -25.73 -8.43 -5.46
N SER A 250 -26.64 -7.66 -6.05
CA SER A 250 -26.79 -6.23 -5.73
C SER A 250 -27.41 -5.99 -4.36
N ILE A 251 -27.99 -7.01 -3.74
CA ILE A 251 -28.57 -6.97 -2.39
C ILE A 251 -27.60 -7.66 -1.42
N VAL A 252 -27.02 -6.90 -0.48
CA VAL A 252 -26.02 -7.41 0.44
C VAL A 252 -26.50 -8.59 1.27
N GLY A 253 -27.76 -8.62 1.69
CA GLY A 253 -28.38 -9.75 2.40
C GLY A 253 -28.39 -11.07 1.63
N ASN A 254 -28.04 -11.07 0.35
CA ASN A 254 -27.91 -12.28 -0.48
C ASN A 254 -26.47 -12.82 -0.54
N HIS A 255 -25.48 -12.13 0.07
CA HIS A 255 -24.09 -12.61 0.12
C HIS A 255 -23.92 -13.69 1.19
N LYS A 256 -24.64 -14.81 1.08
CA LYS A 256 -24.73 -15.85 2.12
C LYS A 256 -23.77 -17.01 1.92
N ASP A 257 -23.28 -17.19 0.68
CA ASP A 257 -22.53 -18.39 0.29
C ASP A 257 -21.00 -18.15 0.26
N GLY A 258 -20.52 -17.12 0.96
CA GLY A 258 -19.11 -16.76 1.03
C GLY A 258 -18.80 -15.35 0.55
N PRO A 259 -17.53 -15.00 0.41
CA PRO A 259 -17.12 -13.67 0.00
C PRO A 259 -17.54 -13.36 -1.44
N VAL A 260 -18.00 -12.11 -1.65
CA VAL A 260 -18.29 -11.59 -2.99
C VAL A 260 -17.17 -10.66 -3.38
N SER A 261 -16.37 -11.03 -4.38
CA SER A 261 -15.26 -10.24 -4.91
C SER A 261 -15.41 -10.18 -6.43
N ARG A 262 -15.88 -9.04 -6.96
CA ARG A 262 -16.26 -8.92 -8.37
C ARG A 262 -15.74 -7.63 -8.98
N PHE A 263 -14.94 -7.76 -10.04
CA PHE A 263 -14.47 -6.65 -10.86
C PHE A 263 -15.47 -6.39 -12.00
N SER A 264 -15.70 -5.12 -12.33
CA SER A 264 -16.50 -4.72 -13.48
C SER A 264 -15.86 -5.23 -14.78
N TYR A 265 -16.68 -5.84 -15.63
CA TYR A 265 -16.24 -6.34 -16.92
C TYR A 265 -17.16 -5.87 -18.03
N ALA A 266 -16.57 -5.41 -19.14
CA ALA A 266 -17.29 -4.95 -20.31
C ALA A 266 -18.23 -3.74 -20.03
N SER A 267 -17.88 -2.88 -19.07
CA SER A 267 -18.57 -1.63 -18.74
C SER A 267 -17.59 -0.46 -18.80
N ASN A 268 -18.05 0.66 -19.36
CA ASN A 268 -17.32 1.92 -19.41
C ASN A 268 -17.88 2.96 -18.43
N GLU A 269 -18.81 2.56 -17.55
CA GLU A 269 -19.47 3.47 -16.64
C GLU A 269 -18.50 4.01 -15.56
N PRO A 270 -18.47 5.33 -15.34
CA PRO A 270 -17.48 5.96 -14.45
C PRO A 270 -17.86 5.95 -12.96
N PHE A 271 -19.03 5.42 -12.58
CA PHE A 271 -19.53 5.49 -11.22
C PHE A 271 -19.93 4.12 -10.66
N MET A 272 -20.04 4.05 -9.33
CA MET A 272 -20.72 3.00 -8.56
C MET A 272 -21.24 3.61 -7.27
N GLY A 273 -22.17 2.95 -6.60
CA GLY A 273 -22.79 3.48 -5.39
C GLY A 273 -23.32 2.42 -4.45
N VAL A 274 -23.48 2.83 -3.21
CA VAL A 274 -24.12 2.06 -2.13
C VAL A 274 -25.25 2.89 -1.58
N TYR A 275 -26.41 2.28 -1.38
CA TYR A 275 -27.58 2.92 -0.80
C TYR A 275 -28.25 2.03 0.24
N HIS A 276 -28.63 2.63 1.36
CA HIS A 276 -29.28 1.97 2.49
C HIS A 276 -30.74 2.38 2.57
N PRO A 277 -31.69 1.54 2.14
CA PRO A 277 -33.11 1.90 2.14
C PRO A 277 -33.66 2.27 3.52
N HIS A 278 -33.23 1.61 4.59
CA HIS A 278 -33.75 1.86 5.96
C HIS A 278 -33.30 3.22 6.54
N THR A 279 -32.15 3.76 6.12
CA THR A 279 -31.67 5.10 6.54
C THR A 279 -31.87 6.18 5.50
N ASN A 280 -32.31 5.80 4.29
CA ASN A 280 -32.41 6.69 3.12
C ASN A 280 -31.10 7.45 2.84
N ALA A 281 -29.96 6.81 3.02
CA ALA A 281 -28.62 7.39 2.86
C ALA A 281 -27.70 6.46 2.09
N GLY A 282 -26.60 7.01 1.59
CA GLY A 282 -25.58 6.23 0.89
C GLY A 282 -24.44 7.07 0.36
N VAL A 283 -23.60 6.48 -0.46
CA VAL A 283 -22.45 7.13 -1.09
C VAL A 283 -22.30 6.68 -2.54
N VAL A 284 -21.88 7.60 -3.39
CA VAL A 284 -21.51 7.32 -4.80
C VAL A 284 -20.05 7.69 -5.01
N HIS A 285 -19.31 6.78 -5.60
CA HIS A 285 -17.99 7.01 -6.16
C HIS A 285 -18.10 7.36 -7.64
N TYR A 286 -17.31 8.33 -8.06
CA TYR A 286 -17.14 8.69 -9.48
C TYR A 286 -15.65 8.90 -9.77
N ALA A 287 -15.17 8.32 -10.86
CA ALA A 287 -13.87 8.61 -11.45
C ALA A 287 -13.95 8.48 -12.96
N SER A 288 -13.30 9.39 -13.70
CA SER A 288 -13.22 9.28 -15.16
C SER A 288 -12.64 7.92 -15.55
N ARG A 289 -13.21 7.30 -16.58
CA ARG A 289 -12.68 6.04 -17.10
C ARG A 289 -11.26 6.19 -17.68
N SER A 290 -10.93 7.36 -18.23
CA SER A 290 -9.58 7.64 -18.70
C SER A 290 -8.55 7.61 -17.58
N ASP A 291 -8.98 7.89 -16.35
CA ASP A 291 -8.15 7.99 -15.18
C ASP A 291 -8.13 6.66 -14.41
N LEU A 292 -9.31 6.18 -14.00
CA LEU A 292 -9.48 4.91 -13.28
C LEU A 292 -10.49 3.99 -14.00
N PRO A 293 -10.01 3.16 -14.95
CA PRO A 293 -10.88 2.35 -15.79
C PRO A 293 -11.60 1.21 -15.06
N SER A 294 -11.04 0.76 -13.93
CA SER A 294 -11.55 -0.43 -13.25
C SER A 294 -12.26 -0.12 -11.95
N LYS A 295 -13.27 -0.93 -11.66
CA LYS A 295 -14.04 -0.88 -10.42
C LYS A 295 -14.23 -2.27 -9.86
N LYS A 296 -14.30 -2.39 -8.53
CA LYS A 296 -14.49 -3.66 -7.82
C LYS A 296 -15.44 -3.45 -6.66
N ILE A 297 -16.22 -4.47 -6.36
CA ILE A 297 -16.94 -4.64 -5.09
C ILE A 297 -16.37 -5.84 -4.35
N PHE A 298 -16.29 -5.72 -3.01
CA PHE A 298 -15.89 -6.82 -2.13
C PHE A 298 -16.77 -6.84 -0.90
N SER A 299 -17.10 -8.05 -0.43
CA SER A 299 -17.63 -8.30 0.92
C SER A 299 -17.13 -9.64 1.45
N TRP A 300 -16.94 -9.74 2.75
CA TRP A 300 -16.55 -11.00 3.39
C TRP A 300 -17.66 -12.06 3.34
N GLY A 301 -18.88 -11.68 2.99
CA GLY A 301 -20.03 -12.56 2.97
C GLY A 301 -20.72 -12.73 4.33
N GLY A 302 -21.67 -13.66 4.36
CA GLY A 302 -22.50 -13.97 5.53
C GLY A 302 -22.48 -15.45 5.92
N ASP A 303 -21.58 -16.23 5.32
CA ASP A 303 -21.27 -17.61 5.74
C ASP A 303 -20.49 -17.65 7.06
N ALA A 304 -20.12 -18.83 7.51
CA ALA A 304 -19.41 -18.98 8.78
C ALA A 304 -18.04 -18.27 8.77
N ASP A 305 -17.34 -18.27 7.64
CA ASP A 305 -16.06 -17.59 7.47
C ASP A 305 -16.22 -16.06 7.51
N GLY A 306 -17.19 -15.53 6.77
CA GLY A 306 -17.52 -14.10 6.77
C GLY A 306 -17.96 -13.59 8.14
N LEU A 307 -18.70 -14.37 8.91
CA LEU A 307 -19.07 -14.03 10.28
C LEU A 307 -17.85 -13.97 11.21
N GLN A 308 -16.87 -14.88 11.03
CA GLN A 308 -15.61 -14.84 11.78
C GLN A 308 -14.79 -13.60 11.42
N TRP A 309 -14.81 -13.17 10.15
CA TRP A 309 -14.15 -11.92 9.75
C TRP A 309 -14.81 -10.70 10.39
N ARG A 310 -16.14 -10.66 10.52
CA ARG A 310 -16.82 -9.58 11.26
C ARG A 310 -16.37 -9.52 12.72
N GLU A 311 -16.21 -10.66 13.38
CA GLU A 311 -15.68 -10.75 14.75
C GLU A 311 -14.21 -10.35 14.84
N ALA A 312 -13.40 -10.74 13.84
CA ALA A 312 -11.98 -10.41 13.81
C ALA A 312 -11.71 -8.91 13.57
N LEU A 313 -12.61 -8.20 12.89
CA LEU A 313 -12.39 -6.82 12.43
C LEU A 313 -13.26 -5.79 13.17
N SER A 314 -14.28 -6.18 13.94
CA SER A 314 -15.14 -5.23 14.68
C SER A 314 -15.63 -5.81 16.00
N ASP A 315 -15.95 -4.92 16.97
CA ASP A 315 -16.49 -5.31 18.27
C ASP A 315 -18.03 -5.38 18.28
N ASN A 316 -18.66 -4.72 17.33
CA ASN A 316 -20.13 -4.68 17.18
C ASN A 316 -20.64 -5.61 16.09
N HIS A 317 -19.82 -6.53 15.58
CA HIS A 317 -20.13 -7.49 14.52
C HIS A 317 -20.72 -6.84 13.25
N SER A 318 -20.35 -5.59 12.98
CA SER A 318 -20.81 -4.86 11.80
C SER A 318 -20.24 -5.46 10.51
N ALA A 319 -21.07 -5.47 9.48
CA ALA A 319 -20.66 -5.80 8.12
C ALA A 319 -20.29 -4.54 7.35
N TYR A 320 -19.39 -4.68 6.40
CA TYR A 320 -19.08 -3.65 5.43
C TYR A 320 -18.85 -4.27 4.05
N VAL A 321 -19.02 -3.46 3.02
CA VAL A 321 -18.57 -3.75 1.66
C VAL A 321 -17.47 -2.79 1.31
N GLU A 322 -16.59 -3.20 0.41
CA GLU A 322 -15.61 -2.33 -0.20
C GLU A 322 -16.05 -1.97 -1.61
N ILE A 323 -16.09 -0.68 -1.90
CA ILE A 323 -16.19 -0.15 -3.25
C ILE A 323 -14.83 0.41 -3.64
N GLN A 324 -14.27 -0.13 -4.71
CA GLN A 324 -12.88 0.08 -5.07
C GLN A 324 -12.76 0.56 -6.51
N ALA A 325 -11.75 1.41 -6.78
CA ALA A 325 -11.39 1.83 -8.12
C ALA A 325 -9.88 1.71 -8.34
N GLY A 326 -9.48 1.32 -9.55
CA GLY A 326 -8.08 1.05 -9.85
C GLY A 326 -7.65 1.35 -11.28
N LEU A 327 -6.34 1.48 -11.44
CA LEU A 327 -5.69 1.75 -12.74
C LEU A 327 -5.66 0.53 -13.67
N PHE A 328 -5.72 -0.68 -13.12
CA PHE A 328 -5.60 -1.92 -13.87
C PHE A 328 -6.88 -2.75 -13.77
N ARG A 329 -7.08 -3.66 -14.71
CA ARG A 329 -8.29 -4.49 -14.87
C ARG A 329 -8.66 -5.31 -13.62
N ASP A 330 -7.68 -5.67 -12.80
CA ASP A 330 -7.81 -6.43 -11.56
C ASP A 330 -6.67 -6.07 -10.60
N GLN A 331 -6.64 -6.69 -9.42
CA GLN A 331 -5.62 -6.45 -8.40
C GLN A 331 -4.35 -7.30 -8.58
N GLU A 332 -4.35 -8.23 -9.50
CA GLU A 332 -3.20 -9.07 -9.87
C GLU A 332 -2.42 -8.47 -11.06
N THR A 333 -2.95 -7.43 -11.69
CA THR A 333 -2.30 -6.75 -12.81
C THR A 333 -1.49 -5.55 -12.32
N TYR A 334 -0.21 -5.54 -12.66
CA TYR A 334 0.74 -4.46 -12.35
C TYR A 334 1.27 -3.83 -13.64
N GLY A 335 1.54 -2.52 -13.58
CA GLY A 335 2.31 -1.81 -14.60
C GLY A 335 3.73 -1.53 -14.15
N PHE A 336 4.49 -0.85 -15.01
CA PHE A 336 5.77 -0.26 -14.66
C PHE A 336 5.69 1.27 -14.70
N LEU A 337 6.36 1.89 -13.75
CA LEU A 337 6.59 3.33 -13.73
C LEU A 337 8.09 3.56 -13.89
N ASP A 338 8.46 4.23 -14.97
CA ASP A 338 9.86 4.55 -15.29
C ASP A 338 10.37 5.73 -14.44
N PRO A 339 11.68 5.93 -14.34
CA PRO A 339 12.25 7.06 -13.61
C PRO A 339 11.67 8.41 -14.04
N GLU A 340 11.37 9.26 -13.08
CA GLU A 340 10.78 10.60 -13.23
C GLU A 340 9.36 10.64 -13.80
N GLN A 341 8.71 9.51 -14.01
CA GLN A 341 7.31 9.46 -14.44
C GLN A 341 6.34 9.67 -13.29
N SER A 342 5.26 10.39 -13.57
CA SER A 342 4.13 10.61 -12.67
C SER A 342 2.80 10.26 -13.34
N ILE A 343 1.81 9.92 -12.52
CA ILE A 343 0.41 9.67 -12.91
C ILE A 343 -0.47 10.49 -11.98
N HIS A 344 -1.42 11.22 -12.55
CA HIS A 344 -2.38 12.04 -11.81
C HIS A 344 -3.79 11.66 -12.19
N PHE A 345 -4.69 11.59 -11.22
CA PHE A 345 -6.11 11.36 -11.44
C PHE A 345 -6.94 11.89 -10.27
N THR A 346 -8.25 12.02 -10.50
CA THR A 346 -9.19 12.56 -9.51
C THR A 346 -10.39 11.64 -9.34
N GLU A 347 -10.73 11.38 -8.09
CA GLU A 347 -11.92 10.66 -7.66
C GLU A 347 -12.85 11.57 -6.89
N TYR A 348 -14.15 11.31 -6.96
CA TYR A 348 -15.18 12.09 -6.29
C TYR A 348 -16.08 11.17 -5.47
N TRP A 349 -16.38 11.60 -4.24
CA TRP A 349 -17.24 10.89 -3.30
C TRP A 349 -18.44 11.76 -2.96
N LEU A 350 -19.62 11.33 -3.38
CA LEU A 350 -20.86 12.08 -3.24
C LEU A 350 -21.78 11.40 -2.21
N PRO A 351 -22.13 12.05 -1.11
CA PRO A 351 -23.16 11.53 -0.22
C PRO A 351 -24.53 11.68 -0.88
N ILE A 352 -25.32 10.61 -0.81
CA ILE A 352 -26.69 10.61 -1.31
C ILE A 352 -27.67 10.38 -0.18
N ARG A 353 -28.82 11.05 -0.26
CA ARG A 353 -29.89 10.94 0.74
C ARG A 353 -31.25 11.12 0.11
N ASP A 354 -32.25 10.45 0.65
CA ASP A 354 -33.63 10.57 0.22
C ASP A 354 -33.81 10.47 -1.31
N ILE A 355 -32.98 9.70 -2.00
CA ILE A 355 -32.98 9.58 -3.47
C ILE A 355 -33.59 8.25 -3.94
N ALA A 356 -33.64 7.24 -3.04
CA ALA A 356 -34.14 5.89 -3.25
C ALA A 356 -33.24 4.98 -4.12
N GLY A 357 -32.17 5.47 -4.70
CA GLY A 357 -31.23 4.68 -5.50
C GLY A 357 -30.34 5.51 -6.40
N VAL A 358 -29.60 4.86 -7.29
CA VAL A 358 -28.67 5.51 -8.23
C VAL A 358 -28.88 4.96 -9.63
N THR A 359 -29.18 5.84 -10.58
CA THR A 359 -29.26 5.48 -12.01
C THR A 359 -28.10 6.07 -12.79
N ARG A 360 -27.72 7.32 -12.50
CA ARG A 360 -26.62 8.04 -13.15
C ARG A 360 -25.95 8.96 -12.15
N ALA A 361 -24.62 9.11 -12.25
CA ALA A 361 -23.89 10.06 -11.41
C ALA A 361 -22.74 10.72 -12.19
N ASN A 362 -22.41 11.93 -11.75
CA ASN A 362 -21.18 12.64 -12.06
C ASN A 362 -20.79 13.54 -10.87
N PRO A 363 -19.68 14.29 -10.89
CA PRO A 363 -19.28 15.14 -9.76
C PRO A 363 -20.28 16.23 -9.37
N ASP A 364 -21.20 16.59 -10.27
CA ASP A 364 -22.20 17.67 -10.06
C ASP A 364 -23.52 17.17 -9.47
N ALA A 365 -23.93 15.94 -9.80
CA ALA A 365 -25.25 15.42 -9.38
C ALA A 365 -25.37 13.89 -9.46
N VAL A 366 -26.28 13.36 -8.64
CA VAL A 366 -26.73 11.96 -8.71
C VAL A 366 -28.21 11.95 -9.05
N LEU A 367 -28.58 11.16 -10.05
CA LEU A 367 -29.96 10.95 -10.53
C LEU A 367 -30.44 9.55 -10.18
N PHE A 368 -31.63 9.44 -9.66
CA PHE A 368 -32.43 8.22 -9.62
C PHE A 368 -33.65 8.36 -10.49
N LEU A 369 -33.84 7.43 -11.39
CA LEU A 369 -34.97 7.33 -12.30
C LEU A 369 -35.62 5.97 -12.12
N SER A 370 -36.92 5.95 -11.76
CA SER A 370 -37.62 4.67 -11.55
C SER A 370 -39.03 4.71 -12.10
N ARG A 371 -39.48 3.53 -12.55
CA ARG A 371 -40.87 3.29 -12.96
C ARG A 371 -41.64 2.67 -11.81
N VAL A 372 -42.74 3.28 -11.46
CA VAL A 372 -43.72 2.72 -10.54
C VAL A 372 -44.90 2.22 -11.35
N PRO A 373 -45.25 0.92 -11.26
CA PRO A 373 -46.41 0.37 -11.97
C PRO A 373 -47.70 1.10 -11.61
N SER A 374 -48.51 1.40 -12.60
CA SER A 374 -49.86 1.91 -12.40
C SER A 374 -50.87 0.76 -12.30
N ALA A 375 -52.05 1.01 -11.73
CA ALA A 375 -53.16 0.08 -11.77
C ALA A 375 -53.56 -0.30 -13.21
N ASN A 376 -53.34 0.60 -14.16
CA ASN A 376 -53.43 0.31 -15.58
C ASN A 376 -52.08 -0.10 -16.14
N SER A 377 -51.93 -1.37 -16.52
CA SER A 377 -50.66 -1.94 -17.02
C SER A 377 -50.10 -1.28 -18.27
N SER A 378 -50.89 -0.54 -19.02
CA SER A 378 -50.45 0.26 -20.19
C SER A 378 -49.82 1.59 -19.79
N ARG A 379 -49.84 1.97 -18.51
CA ARG A 379 -49.35 3.23 -17.99
C ARG A 379 -48.37 3.02 -16.86
N VAL A 380 -47.46 3.98 -16.70
CA VAL A 380 -46.47 4.03 -15.62
C VAL A 380 -46.43 5.42 -14.98
N LEU A 381 -46.07 5.47 -13.73
CA LEU A 381 -45.59 6.67 -13.06
C LEU A 381 -44.06 6.65 -13.11
N LEU A 382 -43.47 7.71 -13.68
CA LEU A 382 -41.99 7.88 -13.65
C LEU A 382 -41.65 8.80 -12.50
N GLU A 383 -40.78 8.32 -11.61
CA GLU A 383 -40.20 9.11 -10.52
C GLU A 383 -38.78 9.53 -10.87
N VAL A 384 -38.52 10.84 -10.70
CA VAL A 384 -37.18 11.45 -10.86
C VAL A 384 -36.77 12.01 -9.51
N ALA A 385 -35.61 11.59 -9.01
CA ALA A 385 -35.00 12.18 -7.83
C ALA A 385 -33.56 12.59 -8.11
N ILE A 386 -33.13 13.75 -7.61
CA ILE A 386 -31.80 14.31 -7.85
C ILE A 386 -31.20 14.80 -6.53
N ASN A 387 -29.96 14.38 -6.23
CA ASN A 387 -29.09 15.04 -5.28
C ASN A 387 -28.04 15.85 -6.05
N ALA A 388 -28.06 17.17 -5.90
CA ALA A 388 -27.06 18.05 -6.48
C ALA A 388 -25.86 18.19 -5.51
N ALA A 389 -24.67 18.10 -6.02
CA ALA A 389 -23.44 18.30 -5.23
C ALA A 389 -23.14 19.79 -5.02
N ARG A 390 -23.63 20.67 -5.88
CA ARG A 390 -23.53 22.14 -5.80
C ARG A 390 -24.85 22.81 -6.20
N SER A 391 -24.94 24.11 -6.04
CA SER A 391 -26.15 24.86 -6.33
C SER A 391 -26.32 25.16 -7.82
N PHE A 392 -27.54 24.90 -8.35
CA PHE A 392 -27.99 25.25 -9.70
C PHE A 392 -29.35 25.94 -9.61
N PRO A 393 -29.38 27.26 -9.34
CA PRO A 393 -30.65 27.98 -9.04
C PRO A 393 -31.59 28.09 -10.23
N PHE A 394 -31.07 28.02 -11.45
CA PHE A 394 -31.83 28.22 -12.70
C PHE A 394 -31.65 27.02 -13.65
N ALA A 395 -31.57 25.81 -13.15
CA ALA A 395 -31.49 24.62 -13.97
C ALA A 395 -32.82 24.30 -14.65
N LYS A 396 -32.74 23.48 -15.72
CA LYS A 396 -33.95 22.99 -16.43
C LYS A 396 -33.89 21.47 -16.47
N LEU A 397 -34.97 20.83 -16.06
CA LEU A 397 -35.20 19.40 -16.20
C LEU A 397 -36.08 19.16 -17.43
N LEU A 398 -35.58 18.38 -18.37
CA LEU A 398 -36.30 17.97 -19.56
C LEU A 398 -36.60 16.47 -19.47
N LEU A 399 -37.89 16.12 -19.61
CA LEU A 399 -38.33 14.75 -19.82
C LEU A 399 -38.66 14.58 -21.30
N ARG A 400 -38.10 13.53 -21.92
CA ARG A 400 -38.35 13.20 -23.34
C ARG A 400 -38.72 11.73 -23.48
N ASP A 401 -39.48 11.44 -24.56
CA ASP A 401 -39.54 10.10 -25.16
C ASP A 401 -38.88 10.13 -26.54
N GLY A 402 -38.85 9.02 -27.25
CA GLY A 402 -38.26 8.96 -28.60
C GLY A 402 -38.90 9.88 -29.64
N THR A 403 -40.04 10.53 -29.33
CA THR A 403 -40.77 11.40 -30.25
C THR A 403 -40.58 12.90 -29.97
N GLY A 404 -40.14 13.28 -28.75
CA GLY A 404 -39.90 14.68 -28.40
C GLY A 404 -39.90 14.99 -26.91
N THR A 405 -39.94 16.29 -26.58
CA THR A 405 -39.97 16.75 -25.18
C THR A 405 -41.41 16.67 -24.68
N LEU A 406 -41.62 15.92 -23.60
CA LEU A 406 -42.90 15.74 -22.91
C LEU A 406 -43.14 16.78 -21.83
N ALA A 407 -42.08 17.16 -21.11
CA ALA A 407 -42.12 18.16 -20.04
C ALA A 407 -40.82 18.93 -19.95
N THR A 408 -40.91 20.17 -19.54
CA THR A 408 -39.80 21.05 -19.21
C THR A 408 -40.12 21.75 -17.89
N ASP A 409 -39.33 21.55 -16.89
CA ASP A 409 -39.45 22.19 -15.59
C ASP A 409 -38.23 23.09 -15.34
N ASN A 410 -38.46 24.32 -14.86
CA ASN A 410 -37.40 25.14 -14.27
C ASN A 410 -37.22 24.69 -12.82
N VAL A 411 -36.01 24.30 -12.46
CA VAL A 411 -35.72 23.71 -11.16
C VAL A 411 -34.60 24.49 -10.48
N SER A 412 -34.74 24.67 -9.18
CA SER A 412 -33.65 25.16 -8.34
C SER A 412 -33.10 23.98 -7.54
N LEU A 413 -31.86 23.65 -7.77
CA LEU A 413 -31.17 22.54 -7.11
C LEU A 413 -30.12 23.07 -6.16
N SER A 414 -29.97 22.42 -5.02
CA SER A 414 -28.92 22.70 -4.07
C SER A 414 -28.57 21.44 -3.27
N PRO A 415 -27.37 21.37 -2.68
CA PRO A 415 -27.03 20.26 -1.80
C PRO A 415 -27.97 20.14 -0.59
N ALA A 416 -28.61 21.22 -0.18
CA ALA A 416 -29.48 21.26 1.01
C ALA A 416 -30.75 20.41 0.88
N ALA A 417 -31.23 20.15 -0.35
CA ALA A 417 -32.50 19.45 -0.56
C ALA A 417 -32.44 18.45 -1.71
N THR A 418 -33.10 17.30 -1.54
CA THR A 418 -33.33 16.35 -2.62
C THR A 418 -34.47 16.84 -3.49
N TYR A 419 -34.21 17.03 -4.78
CA TYR A 419 -35.26 17.30 -5.74
C TYR A 419 -36.03 16.02 -6.07
N ARG A 420 -37.36 16.09 -6.09
CA ARG A 420 -38.25 14.99 -6.52
C ARG A 420 -39.34 15.47 -7.43
N LYS A 421 -39.57 14.71 -8.50
CA LYS A 421 -40.68 14.96 -9.45
C LYS A 421 -41.32 13.64 -9.86
N ARG A 422 -42.64 13.65 -9.96
CA ARG A 422 -43.45 12.54 -10.46
C ARG A 422 -44.12 12.93 -11.74
N PHE A 423 -44.02 12.08 -12.75
CA PHE A 423 -44.67 12.20 -14.02
C PHE A 423 -45.70 11.06 -14.16
N PRO A 424 -46.96 11.28 -13.80
CA PRO A 424 -47.99 10.24 -13.82
C PRO A 424 -48.47 9.98 -15.24
N ASP A 425 -49.12 8.83 -15.41
CA ASP A 425 -49.89 8.48 -16.58
C ASP A 425 -49.12 8.47 -17.92
N LEU A 426 -47.89 8.06 -17.88
CA LEU A 426 -47.04 7.92 -19.07
C LEU A 426 -47.26 6.54 -19.73
N PRO A 427 -47.15 6.41 -21.08
CA PRO A 427 -47.21 5.11 -21.76
C PRO A 427 -46.12 4.14 -21.28
N ALA A 428 -46.47 2.89 -20.92
CA ALA A 428 -45.56 1.92 -20.39
C ALA A 428 -44.59 1.33 -21.45
N ASP A 429 -44.99 1.44 -22.75
CA ASP A 429 -44.23 0.92 -23.91
C ASP A 429 -43.15 1.89 -24.42
N LYS A 430 -43.06 3.09 -23.84
CA LYS A 430 -42.06 4.10 -24.21
C LYS A 430 -40.85 4.06 -23.31
N THR A 431 -39.69 4.44 -23.89
CA THR A 431 -38.43 4.69 -23.13
C THR A 431 -38.32 6.19 -22.89
N TYR A 432 -37.96 6.56 -21.67
CA TYR A 432 -37.86 7.95 -21.26
C TYR A 432 -36.41 8.35 -21.02
N SER A 433 -36.08 9.60 -21.38
CA SER A 433 -34.82 10.23 -21.05
C SER A 433 -35.06 11.49 -20.18
N VAL A 434 -34.15 11.66 -19.23
CA VAL A 434 -34.10 12.85 -18.36
C VAL A 434 -32.78 13.57 -18.63
N THR A 435 -32.88 14.86 -18.95
CA THR A 435 -31.72 15.73 -19.13
C THR A 435 -31.84 16.92 -18.18
N LEU A 436 -30.80 17.17 -17.39
CA LEU A 436 -30.67 18.35 -16.55
C LEU A 436 -29.65 19.29 -17.19
N THR A 437 -30.03 20.55 -17.40
CA THR A 437 -29.15 21.59 -17.95
C THR A 437 -29.06 22.77 -16.99
N ASP A 438 -27.94 23.49 -17.03
CA ASP A 438 -27.77 24.75 -16.32
C ASP A 438 -28.49 25.92 -17.01
N GLU A 439 -28.32 27.13 -16.46
CA GLU A 439 -28.88 28.37 -16.99
C GLU A 439 -28.39 28.67 -18.43
N ALA A 440 -27.16 28.34 -18.75
CA ALA A 440 -26.57 28.54 -20.07
C ALA A 440 -27.00 27.47 -21.10
N GLY A 441 -27.71 26.41 -20.65
CA GLY A 441 -28.14 25.30 -21.47
C GLY A 441 -27.10 24.19 -21.58
N ALA A 442 -25.97 24.26 -20.85
CA ALA A 442 -24.99 23.18 -20.79
C ALA A 442 -25.56 22.01 -19.99
N THR A 443 -25.32 20.79 -20.46
CA THR A 443 -25.81 19.57 -19.81
C THR A 443 -25.04 19.33 -18.52
N ILE A 444 -25.76 19.34 -17.39
CA ILE A 444 -25.22 18.92 -16.08
C ILE A 444 -25.19 17.39 -16.01
N LEU A 445 -26.32 16.73 -16.35
CA LEU A 445 -26.45 15.29 -16.31
C LEU A 445 -27.58 14.83 -17.24
N SER A 446 -27.40 13.69 -17.90
CA SER A 446 -28.44 13.10 -18.77
C SER A 446 -28.41 11.58 -18.65
N HIS A 447 -29.61 10.97 -18.76
CA HIS A 447 -29.76 9.53 -18.79
C HIS A 447 -31.01 9.12 -19.55
N THR A 448 -30.92 8.11 -20.41
CA THR A 448 -32.00 7.37 -21.01
C THR A 448 -32.19 6.05 -20.28
N GLU A 449 -33.43 5.66 -19.99
CA GLU A 449 -33.73 4.41 -19.28
C GLU A 449 -33.09 3.21 -19.94
N GLY A 450 -32.34 2.45 -19.16
CA GLY A 450 -31.65 1.22 -19.59
C GLY A 450 -30.41 1.43 -20.49
N GLU A 451 -30.10 2.68 -20.81
CA GLU A 451 -28.90 2.99 -21.61
C GLU A 451 -27.69 3.26 -20.71
N TYR A 452 -26.71 2.38 -20.83
CA TYR A 452 -25.43 2.50 -20.20
C TYR A 452 -24.31 2.24 -21.23
N ASP A 453 -23.13 2.79 -20.98
CA ASP A 453 -21.96 2.57 -21.80
C ASP A 453 -21.35 1.18 -21.53
N PHE A 454 -22.03 0.16 -22.09
CA PHE A 454 -21.59 -1.24 -22.02
C PHE A 454 -21.04 -1.69 -23.35
N VAL A 455 -20.06 -2.57 -23.31
CA VAL A 455 -19.66 -3.34 -24.49
C VAL A 455 -20.87 -4.18 -24.95
N PRO A 456 -21.24 -4.17 -26.25
CA PRO A 456 -22.33 -4.98 -26.75
C PRO A 456 -22.20 -6.45 -26.34
N LYS A 457 -23.29 -7.07 -25.88
CA LYS A 457 -23.26 -8.45 -25.34
C LYS A 457 -22.63 -9.46 -26.30
N GLY A 458 -22.82 -9.27 -27.62
CA GLY A 458 -22.23 -10.15 -28.64
C GLY A 458 -20.71 -10.05 -28.76
N ASP A 459 -20.11 -8.96 -28.26
CA ASP A 459 -18.68 -8.70 -28.33
C ASP A 459 -17.98 -9.04 -27.02
N VAL A 460 -18.75 -9.38 -25.95
CA VAL A 460 -18.17 -9.74 -24.66
C VAL A 460 -17.63 -11.16 -24.67
N GLN A 461 -16.34 -11.32 -24.39
CA GLN A 461 -15.72 -12.64 -24.26
C GLN A 461 -16.08 -13.23 -22.88
N THR A 462 -17.00 -14.19 -22.86
CA THR A 462 -17.39 -14.91 -21.64
C THR A 462 -16.48 -16.12 -21.34
N GLU A 463 -15.79 -16.62 -22.36
CA GLU A 463 -14.73 -17.62 -22.21
C GLU A 463 -13.38 -16.90 -22.31
N LEU A 464 -12.77 -16.67 -21.14
CA LEU A 464 -11.49 -15.97 -21.08
C LEU A 464 -10.37 -16.88 -21.60
N PRO A 465 -9.38 -16.32 -22.32
CA PRO A 465 -8.24 -17.10 -22.81
C PRO A 465 -7.49 -17.68 -21.61
N ARG A 466 -7.05 -18.93 -21.73
CA ARG A 466 -6.19 -19.55 -20.74
C ARG A 466 -4.87 -18.79 -20.64
N ALA A 467 -4.32 -18.70 -19.44
CA ALA A 467 -2.98 -18.17 -19.23
C ALA A 467 -1.98 -18.93 -20.14
N TYR A 468 -1.05 -18.19 -20.74
CA TYR A 468 0.00 -18.78 -21.54
C TYR A 468 0.85 -19.72 -20.68
N ALA A 469 0.96 -20.98 -21.10
CA ALA A 469 1.80 -21.96 -20.44
C ALA A 469 3.18 -21.97 -21.10
N TYR A 470 4.17 -21.43 -20.43
CA TYR A 470 5.54 -21.43 -20.92
C TYR A 470 6.06 -22.87 -21.14
N PRO A 471 6.72 -23.14 -22.26
CA PRO A 471 7.32 -24.46 -22.49
C PRO A 471 8.39 -24.81 -21.45
N ALA A 472 8.78 -26.10 -21.41
CA ALA A 472 9.96 -26.51 -20.65
C ALA A 472 11.19 -25.69 -21.08
N ILE A 473 12.10 -25.41 -20.15
CA ILE A 473 13.21 -24.45 -20.33
C ILE A 473 14.03 -24.70 -21.60
N GLU A 474 14.21 -25.98 -21.96
CA GLU A 474 14.97 -26.40 -23.14
C GLU A 474 14.26 -26.07 -24.46
N LYS A 475 12.96 -25.79 -24.44
CA LYS A 475 12.12 -25.49 -25.62
C LYS A 475 11.73 -24.03 -25.72
N ARG A 476 12.06 -23.21 -24.68
CA ARG A 476 11.70 -21.78 -24.69
C ARG A 476 12.41 -21.04 -25.80
N SER A 477 11.69 -20.16 -26.48
CA SER A 477 12.24 -19.17 -27.41
C SER A 477 12.88 -18.00 -26.62
N GLU A 478 13.60 -17.13 -27.31
CA GLU A 478 14.09 -15.87 -26.77
C GLU A 478 12.96 -15.01 -26.20
N GLY A 479 11.83 -14.93 -26.93
CA GLY A 479 10.62 -14.22 -26.50
C GLY A 479 10.03 -14.79 -25.23
N ASP A 480 10.00 -16.12 -25.04
CA ASP A 480 9.49 -16.75 -23.82
C ASP A 480 10.31 -16.35 -22.57
N PHE A 481 11.64 -16.25 -22.71
CA PHE A 481 12.48 -15.80 -21.60
C PHE A 481 12.26 -14.31 -21.28
N LEU A 482 12.11 -13.47 -22.31
CA LEU A 482 11.84 -12.04 -22.13
C LEU A 482 10.49 -11.80 -21.45
N GLU A 483 9.42 -12.42 -21.94
CA GLU A 483 8.07 -12.27 -21.41
C GLU A 483 7.95 -12.83 -19.99
N LEU A 484 8.49 -14.04 -19.74
CA LEU A 484 8.47 -14.65 -18.43
C LEU A 484 9.25 -13.79 -17.41
N GLY A 485 10.45 -13.31 -17.79
CA GLY A 485 11.22 -12.43 -16.92
C GLY A 485 10.50 -11.11 -16.62
N ALA A 486 9.87 -10.50 -17.64
CA ALA A 486 9.08 -9.28 -17.45
C ALA A 486 7.82 -9.52 -16.60
N GLU A 487 7.15 -10.68 -16.74
CA GLU A 487 6.03 -11.09 -15.91
C GLU A 487 6.46 -11.27 -14.45
N GLN A 488 7.61 -11.93 -14.21
CA GLN A 488 8.18 -12.09 -12.89
C GLN A 488 8.52 -10.75 -12.25
N GLU A 489 9.11 -9.79 -13.00
CA GLU A 489 9.35 -8.43 -12.52
C GLU A 489 8.04 -7.72 -12.14
N ARG A 490 7.00 -7.80 -12.98
CA ARG A 490 5.67 -7.24 -12.67
C ARG A 490 5.06 -7.83 -11.41
N ASN A 491 5.34 -9.10 -11.15
CA ASN A 491 4.87 -9.80 -9.94
C ASN A 491 5.80 -9.61 -8.73
N GLY A 492 6.89 -8.82 -8.85
CA GLY A 492 7.86 -8.56 -7.78
C GLY A 492 8.83 -9.71 -7.51
N MET A 493 8.87 -10.70 -8.39
CA MET A 493 9.75 -11.87 -8.31
C MET A 493 11.10 -11.56 -8.99
N LEU A 494 11.84 -10.59 -8.41
CA LEU A 494 13.03 -10.03 -9.07
C LEU A 494 14.18 -11.02 -9.20
N LEU A 495 14.36 -11.92 -8.22
CA LEU A 495 15.42 -12.92 -8.25
C LEU A 495 15.12 -14.05 -9.24
N GLU A 496 13.85 -14.41 -9.38
CA GLU A 496 13.38 -15.35 -10.40
C GLU A 496 13.54 -14.76 -11.81
N ALA A 497 13.18 -13.46 -11.98
CA ALA A 497 13.40 -12.75 -13.24
C ALA A 497 14.89 -12.73 -13.62
N LEU A 498 15.78 -12.44 -12.65
CA LEU A 498 17.21 -12.47 -12.82
C LEU A 498 17.69 -13.85 -13.30
N ALA A 499 17.23 -14.92 -12.65
CA ALA A 499 17.56 -16.29 -13.02
C ALA A 499 17.01 -16.63 -14.42
N THR A 500 15.81 -16.18 -14.76
CA THR A 500 15.18 -16.39 -16.07
C THR A 500 15.97 -15.72 -17.18
N TYR A 501 16.37 -14.45 -17.03
CA TYR A 501 17.18 -13.76 -18.04
C TYR A 501 18.57 -14.40 -18.20
N ARG A 502 19.22 -14.80 -17.10
CA ARG A 502 20.50 -15.53 -17.14
C ARG A 502 20.38 -16.86 -17.87
N ALA A 503 19.34 -17.65 -17.59
CA ALA A 503 19.06 -18.89 -18.31
C ALA A 503 18.79 -18.66 -19.81
N GLY A 504 18.10 -17.56 -20.15
CA GLY A 504 17.90 -17.12 -21.53
C GLY A 504 19.21 -16.84 -22.24
N LEU A 505 20.16 -16.14 -21.59
CA LEU A 505 21.48 -15.83 -22.16
C LEU A 505 22.37 -17.07 -22.33
N VAL A 506 22.26 -18.07 -21.46
CA VAL A 506 22.94 -19.39 -21.69
C VAL A 506 22.50 -19.99 -23.01
N ARG A 507 21.21 -19.86 -23.38
CA ARG A 507 20.65 -20.41 -24.62
C ARG A 507 20.82 -19.48 -25.82
N PHE A 508 20.71 -18.16 -25.59
CA PHE A 508 20.82 -17.11 -26.61
C PHE A 508 21.92 -16.10 -26.26
N PRO A 509 23.20 -16.50 -26.30
CA PRO A 509 24.32 -15.70 -25.76
C PRO A 509 24.56 -14.37 -26.47
N HIS A 510 23.90 -14.13 -27.61
CA HIS A 510 24.04 -12.91 -28.42
C HIS A 510 22.76 -12.05 -28.38
N SER A 511 21.78 -12.39 -27.56
CA SER A 511 20.54 -11.64 -27.42
C SER A 511 20.77 -10.30 -26.77
N LEU A 512 20.62 -9.20 -27.53
CA LEU A 512 20.70 -7.85 -26.97
C LEU A 512 19.51 -7.52 -26.06
N PRO A 513 18.26 -7.92 -26.38
CA PRO A 513 17.13 -7.67 -25.50
C PRO A 513 17.28 -8.34 -24.12
N LEU A 514 17.72 -9.60 -24.08
CA LEU A 514 17.97 -10.30 -22.82
C LEU A 514 19.11 -9.67 -22.03
N THR A 515 20.22 -9.30 -22.71
CA THR A 515 21.38 -8.67 -22.06
C THR A 515 21.01 -7.30 -21.46
N ARG A 516 20.22 -6.50 -22.21
CA ARG A 516 19.72 -5.22 -21.72
C ARG A 516 18.79 -5.39 -20.53
N SER A 517 17.80 -6.29 -20.61
CA SER A 517 16.87 -6.56 -19.50
C SER A 517 17.59 -7.06 -18.26
N LEU A 518 18.58 -7.94 -18.44
CA LEU A 518 19.42 -8.42 -17.34
C LEU A 518 20.21 -7.28 -16.70
N GLY A 519 20.95 -6.50 -17.50
CA GLY A 519 21.77 -5.37 -16.99
C GLY A 519 20.94 -4.32 -16.28
N ARG A 520 19.74 -3.98 -16.79
CA ARG A 520 18.79 -3.09 -16.13
C ARG A 520 18.36 -3.65 -14.76
N LEU A 521 17.98 -4.92 -14.69
CA LEU A 521 17.56 -5.57 -13.44
C LEU A 521 18.72 -5.67 -12.44
N GLU A 522 19.95 -5.90 -12.91
CA GLU A 522 21.16 -5.90 -12.08
C GLU A 522 21.44 -4.54 -11.46
N VAL A 523 21.14 -3.41 -12.16
CA VAL A 523 21.17 -2.07 -11.54
C VAL A 523 20.17 -1.99 -10.39
N SER A 524 18.93 -2.41 -10.61
CA SER A 524 17.88 -2.39 -9.57
C SER A 524 18.25 -3.26 -8.35
N LEU A 525 18.91 -4.39 -8.59
CA LEU A 525 19.42 -5.31 -7.55
C LEU A 525 20.81 -4.92 -7.01
N LYS A 526 21.33 -3.76 -7.38
CA LYS A 526 22.62 -3.24 -6.91
C LYS A 526 23.85 -4.11 -7.28
N GLN A 527 23.70 -4.99 -8.29
CA GLN A 527 24.77 -5.84 -8.81
C GLN A 527 25.61 -5.05 -9.85
N ILE A 528 26.17 -3.92 -9.42
CA ILE A 528 26.73 -2.89 -10.30
C ILE A 528 27.84 -3.38 -11.24
N PRO A 529 28.83 -4.20 -10.82
CA PRO A 529 29.87 -4.69 -11.74
C PRO A 529 29.29 -5.50 -12.91
N ALA A 530 28.34 -6.39 -12.64
CA ALA A 530 27.68 -7.20 -13.67
C ALA A 530 26.82 -6.33 -14.60
N ALA A 531 26.10 -5.37 -14.05
CA ALA A 531 25.32 -4.41 -14.84
C ALA A 531 26.20 -3.62 -15.83
N ILE A 532 27.35 -3.14 -15.38
CA ILE A 532 28.32 -2.43 -16.25
C ILE A 532 28.79 -3.33 -17.38
N GLU A 533 29.14 -4.60 -17.09
CA GLU A 533 29.59 -5.56 -18.11
C GLU A 533 28.50 -5.78 -19.17
N HIS A 534 27.29 -6.16 -18.74
CA HIS A 534 26.19 -6.47 -19.65
C HIS A 534 25.75 -5.25 -20.46
N LEU A 535 25.52 -4.09 -19.83
CA LEU A 535 25.06 -2.89 -20.52
C LEU A 535 26.13 -2.32 -21.46
N SER A 536 27.41 -2.38 -21.09
CA SER A 536 28.50 -1.99 -22.00
C SER A 536 28.51 -2.87 -23.24
N SER A 537 28.29 -4.17 -23.12
CA SER A 537 28.22 -5.09 -24.27
C SER A 537 27.06 -4.77 -25.23
N VAL A 538 25.96 -4.22 -24.72
CA VAL A 538 24.85 -3.71 -25.56
C VAL A 538 25.29 -2.47 -26.34
N ILE A 539 25.91 -1.50 -25.64
CA ILE A 539 26.34 -0.22 -26.26
C ILE A 539 27.44 -0.43 -27.29
N GLU A 540 28.33 -1.39 -27.11
CA GLU A 540 29.34 -1.77 -28.11
C GLU A 540 28.74 -2.19 -29.45
N ARG A 541 27.52 -2.76 -29.44
CA ARG A 541 26.83 -3.24 -30.63
C ARG A 541 25.76 -2.26 -31.15
N VAL A 542 25.11 -1.54 -30.22
CA VAL A 542 24.05 -0.55 -30.51
C VAL A 542 24.38 0.71 -29.74
N SER A 543 25.25 1.54 -30.27
CA SER A 543 25.84 2.72 -29.59
C SER A 543 24.83 3.80 -29.20
N ASN A 544 23.61 3.76 -29.74
CA ASN A 544 22.54 4.70 -29.47
C ASN A 544 21.33 4.04 -28.73
N ASP A 545 21.52 2.88 -28.10
CA ASP A 545 20.49 2.28 -27.26
C ASP A 545 20.31 3.14 -25.99
N GLN A 546 19.20 3.84 -25.92
CA GLN A 546 18.95 4.84 -24.88
C GLN A 546 18.68 4.22 -23.51
N GLU A 547 17.93 3.11 -23.45
CA GLU A 547 17.68 2.40 -22.20
C GLU A 547 18.99 1.86 -21.62
N ALA A 548 19.77 1.15 -22.45
CA ALA A 548 21.06 0.63 -22.02
C ALA A 548 22.02 1.76 -21.60
N SER A 549 22.05 2.87 -22.34
CA SER A 549 22.88 4.03 -22.01
C SER A 549 22.48 4.68 -20.69
N TYR A 550 21.17 4.85 -20.44
CA TYR A 550 20.67 5.41 -19.19
C TYR A 550 21.08 4.54 -17.99
N TYR A 551 20.75 3.25 -18.02
CA TYR A 551 21.09 2.34 -16.92
C TYR A 551 22.60 2.13 -16.76
N LEU A 552 23.37 2.16 -17.85
CA LEU A 552 24.83 2.18 -17.79
C LEU A 552 25.34 3.45 -17.08
N GLY A 553 24.72 4.60 -17.37
CA GLY A 553 24.99 5.85 -16.67
C GLY A 553 24.75 5.74 -15.16
N ILE A 554 23.63 5.16 -14.74
CA ILE A 554 23.33 4.90 -13.33
C ILE A 554 24.35 3.92 -12.71
N ALA A 555 24.70 2.85 -13.42
CA ALA A 555 25.70 1.90 -12.94
C ALA A 555 27.07 2.55 -12.74
N TRP A 556 27.53 3.38 -13.70
CA TRP A 556 28.78 4.15 -13.58
C TRP A 556 28.74 5.17 -12.46
N LEU A 557 27.58 5.85 -12.28
CA LEU A 557 27.37 6.79 -11.16
C LEU A 557 27.49 6.06 -9.81
N SER A 558 26.87 4.90 -9.68
CA SER A 558 26.95 4.05 -8.48
C SER A 558 28.37 3.49 -8.24
N ALA A 559 29.17 3.34 -9.29
CA ALA A 559 30.58 2.96 -9.21
C ALA A 559 31.53 4.16 -8.96
N GLY A 560 30.99 5.37 -8.75
CA GLY A 560 31.78 6.60 -8.55
C GLY A 560 32.49 7.11 -9.80
N GLN A 561 32.21 6.54 -10.98
CA GLN A 561 32.88 6.91 -12.23
C GLN A 561 32.10 7.99 -13.00
N LEU A 562 32.11 9.22 -12.46
CA LEU A 562 31.26 10.34 -12.89
C LEU A 562 31.44 10.73 -14.37
N ASP A 563 32.67 10.61 -14.95
CA ASP A 563 32.89 10.94 -16.35
C ASP A 563 32.34 9.87 -17.30
N ASN A 564 32.36 8.59 -16.89
CA ASN A 564 31.71 7.52 -17.63
C ASN A 564 30.18 7.66 -17.57
N ALA A 565 29.64 7.95 -16.38
CA ALA A 565 28.22 8.20 -16.18
C ALA A 565 27.74 9.37 -17.08
N ARG A 566 28.47 10.47 -17.10
CA ARG A 566 28.15 11.63 -17.96
C ARG A 566 28.07 11.24 -19.44
N ARG A 567 29.08 10.54 -19.97
CA ARG A 567 29.07 10.10 -21.38
C ARG A 567 27.87 9.21 -21.71
N ALA A 568 27.52 8.32 -20.82
CA ALA A 568 26.37 7.44 -20.99
C ALA A 568 25.04 8.24 -20.98
N PHE A 569 24.87 9.19 -20.06
CA PHE A 569 23.68 10.07 -20.03
C PHE A 569 23.62 11.02 -21.24
N GLU A 570 24.75 11.51 -21.77
CA GLU A 570 24.80 12.32 -22.99
C GLU A 570 24.34 11.56 -24.24
N VAL A 571 24.40 10.24 -24.24
CA VAL A 571 23.79 9.41 -25.29
C VAL A 571 22.27 9.30 -25.05
N SER A 572 21.83 9.01 -23.84
CA SER A 572 20.42 8.78 -23.55
C SER A 572 19.58 10.07 -23.45
N GLU A 573 20.22 11.27 -23.29
CA GLU A 573 19.51 12.55 -23.31
C GLU A 573 19.02 13.00 -24.68
N GLN A 574 19.42 12.34 -25.76
CA GLN A 574 19.15 12.83 -27.13
C GLN A 574 17.67 12.79 -27.50
N PHE A 575 16.94 11.73 -27.13
CA PHE A 575 15.51 11.59 -27.38
C PHE A 575 14.92 10.40 -26.59
N GLY A 576 13.59 10.24 -26.62
CA GLY A 576 12.87 9.10 -26.03
C GLY A 576 12.57 9.24 -24.54
N THR A 577 12.07 8.15 -23.96
CA THR A 577 11.57 8.08 -22.57
C THR A 577 12.65 8.40 -21.52
N PHE A 578 13.92 8.08 -21.83
CA PHE A 578 15.03 8.29 -20.89
C PHE A 578 15.69 9.67 -21.02
N ARG A 579 15.23 10.53 -21.94
CA ARG A 579 15.76 11.90 -22.08
C ARG A 579 15.59 12.73 -20.81
N PRO A 580 14.39 12.90 -20.24
CA PRO A 580 14.21 13.73 -19.05
C PRO A 580 14.98 13.24 -17.81
N PRO A 581 14.97 11.95 -17.44
CA PRO A 581 15.79 11.49 -16.33
C PRO A 581 17.29 11.63 -16.60
N SER A 582 17.75 11.51 -17.85
CA SER A 582 19.16 11.76 -18.21
C SER A 582 19.53 13.23 -18.07
N LEU A 583 18.66 14.15 -18.49
CA LEU A 583 18.86 15.59 -18.30
C LEU A 583 18.94 15.98 -16.83
N TYR A 584 18.10 15.36 -15.98
CA TYR A 584 18.15 15.55 -14.53
C TYR A 584 19.50 15.08 -13.95
N GLU A 585 19.94 13.87 -14.28
CA GLU A 585 21.22 13.32 -13.80
C GLU A 585 22.41 14.16 -14.30
N LEU A 586 22.35 14.66 -15.54
CA LEU A 586 23.36 15.57 -16.06
C LEU A 586 23.33 16.94 -15.36
N ALA A 587 22.16 17.46 -15.02
CA ALA A 587 22.03 18.70 -14.22
C ALA A 587 22.63 18.51 -12.81
N ALA A 588 22.38 17.37 -12.17
CA ALA A 588 23.00 17.01 -10.90
C ALA A 588 24.53 16.92 -11.00
N LEU A 589 25.06 16.29 -12.06
CA LEU A 589 26.50 16.21 -12.32
C LEU A 589 27.13 17.58 -12.62
N ASP A 590 26.40 18.49 -13.28
CA ASP A 590 26.87 19.88 -13.51
C ASP A 590 26.85 20.68 -12.20
N THR A 591 25.84 20.51 -11.35
CA THR A 591 25.79 21.11 -10.00
C THR A 591 27.00 20.67 -9.18
N ARG A 592 27.29 19.37 -9.17
CA ARG A 592 28.46 18.79 -8.49
C ARG A 592 29.80 19.37 -8.93
N ARG A 593 29.89 19.87 -10.18
CA ARG A 593 31.07 20.54 -10.72
C ARG A 593 31.05 22.08 -10.56
N GLY A 594 29.99 22.62 -9.99
CA GLY A 594 29.80 24.06 -9.87
C GLY A 594 29.36 24.76 -11.17
N ASN A 595 28.97 24.00 -12.20
CA ASN A 595 28.51 24.55 -13.50
C ASN A 595 27.00 24.87 -13.42
N LEU A 596 26.62 25.80 -12.54
CA LEU A 596 25.20 26.02 -12.19
C LEU A 596 24.35 26.49 -13.37
N GLU A 597 24.92 27.32 -14.28
CA GLU A 597 24.21 27.81 -15.48
C GLU A 597 23.79 26.63 -16.39
N LYS A 598 24.72 25.71 -16.66
CA LYS A 598 24.45 24.54 -17.48
C LYS A 598 23.49 23.57 -16.79
N ALA A 599 23.57 23.46 -15.46
CA ALA A 599 22.61 22.69 -14.68
C ALA A 599 21.17 23.23 -14.83
N HIS A 600 21.00 24.57 -14.74
CA HIS A 600 19.70 25.21 -14.99
C HIS A 600 19.17 24.99 -16.41
N GLU A 601 20.03 25.09 -17.45
CA GLU A 601 19.62 24.84 -18.83
C GLU A 601 19.06 23.43 -19.01
N ARG A 602 19.76 22.42 -18.48
CA ARG A 602 19.33 21.00 -18.54
C ARG A 602 18.06 20.74 -17.75
N LEU A 603 17.98 21.30 -16.55
CA LEU A 603 16.79 21.17 -15.72
C LEU A 603 15.55 21.77 -16.37
N ALA A 604 15.70 22.97 -16.97
CA ALA A 604 14.63 23.61 -17.72
C ALA A 604 14.22 22.80 -18.98
N ALA A 605 15.14 22.07 -19.60
CA ALA A 605 14.82 21.16 -20.69
C ALA A 605 14.04 19.93 -20.17
N ALA A 606 14.43 19.34 -19.05
CA ALA A 606 13.70 18.23 -18.43
C ALA A 606 12.28 18.65 -18.01
N ALA A 607 12.12 19.79 -17.36
CA ALA A 607 10.85 20.31 -16.89
C ALA A 607 9.84 20.62 -18.03
N ARG A 608 10.29 20.83 -19.25
CA ARG A 608 9.37 20.97 -20.40
C ARG A 608 8.68 19.67 -20.79
N GLU A 609 9.31 18.55 -20.53
CA GLU A 609 8.76 17.22 -20.85
C GLU A 609 8.04 16.58 -19.67
N PHE A 610 8.51 16.85 -18.44
CA PHE A 610 7.88 16.41 -17.20
C PHE A 610 7.67 17.59 -16.24
N PRO A 611 6.72 18.49 -16.53
CA PRO A 611 6.50 19.68 -15.72
C PRO A 611 6.07 19.39 -14.27
N ASP A 612 5.47 18.22 -14.07
CA ASP A 612 4.86 17.79 -12.78
C ASP A 612 5.76 16.83 -11.98
N ALA A 613 7.06 16.67 -12.36
CA ALA A 613 7.99 15.85 -11.60
C ALA A 613 8.54 16.63 -10.38
N PRO A 614 8.19 16.28 -9.13
CA PRO A 614 8.55 17.05 -7.93
C PRO A 614 10.07 17.24 -7.76
N LYS A 615 10.84 16.21 -8.08
CA LYS A 615 12.31 16.21 -7.93
C LYS A 615 13.02 17.24 -8.79
N LEU A 616 12.44 17.63 -9.93
CA LEU A 616 12.96 18.74 -10.73
C LEU A 616 12.85 20.05 -9.95
N GLY A 617 11.76 20.25 -9.22
CA GLY A 617 11.55 21.41 -8.34
C GLY A 617 12.57 21.46 -7.20
N ASP A 618 12.90 20.33 -6.60
CA ASP A 618 13.88 20.23 -5.52
C ASP A 618 15.27 20.72 -5.98
N LEU A 619 15.71 20.27 -7.16
CA LEU A 619 17.00 20.72 -7.74
C LEU A 619 16.93 22.18 -8.16
N ASP A 620 15.82 22.66 -8.73
CA ASP A 620 15.62 24.06 -9.15
C ASP A 620 15.79 25.02 -7.95
N ILE A 621 15.12 24.74 -6.84
CA ILE A 621 15.27 25.54 -5.61
C ILE A 621 16.72 25.54 -5.11
N THR A 622 17.35 24.36 -5.10
CA THR A 622 18.75 24.22 -4.68
C THR A 622 19.67 25.07 -5.56
N LEU A 623 19.51 25.04 -6.88
CA LEU A 623 20.28 25.82 -7.83
C LEU A 623 20.07 27.33 -7.67
N LEU A 624 18.82 27.77 -7.48
CA LEU A 624 18.50 29.19 -7.23
C LEU A 624 19.18 29.69 -5.95
N ARG A 625 19.13 28.92 -4.87
CA ARG A 625 19.82 29.24 -3.62
C ARG A 625 21.34 29.31 -3.81
N LEU A 626 21.95 28.32 -4.46
CA LEU A 626 23.39 28.28 -4.73
C LEU A 626 23.85 29.45 -5.59
N SER A 627 23.01 29.94 -6.51
CA SER A 627 23.27 31.10 -7.38
C SER A 627 22.99 32.44 -6.67
N GLY A 628 22.61 32.44 -5.39
CA GLY A 628 22.31 33.63 -4.59
C GLY A 628 20.96 34.28 -4.92
N HIS A 629 20.11 33.66 -5.71
CA HIS A 629 18.78 34.17 -6.10
C HIS A 629 17.71 33.82 -5.04
N ASN A 630 17.98 34.09 -3.74
CA ASN A 630 17.16 33.65 -2.61
C ASN A 630 15.71 34.11 -2.70
N GLN A 631 15.41 35.34 -3.17
CA GLN A 631 14.01 35.79 -3.29
C GLN A 631 13.27 34.98 -4.37
N VAL A 632 13.89 34.71 -5.51
CA VAL A 632 13.31 33.90 -6.58
C VAL A 632 13.08 32.45 -6.09
N ALA A 633 14.02 31.91 -5.30
CA ALA A 633 13.89 30.61 -4.67
C ALA A 633 12.68 30.57 -3.72
N MET A 634 12.50 31.61 -2.89
CA MET A 634 11.34 31.70 -1.98
C MET A 634 10.01 31.80 -2.72
N ASP A 635 9.93 32.60 -3.78
CA ASP A 635 8.72 32.76 -4.59
C ASP A 635 8.39 31.43 -5.29
N ARG A 636 9.39 30.73 -5.80
CA ARG A 636 9.22 29.40 -6.42
C ARG A 636 8.83 28.32 -5.38
N LEU A 637 9.44 28.33 -4.21
CA LEU A 637 9.07 27.46 -3.07
C LEU A 637 7.60 27.61 -2.70
N ALA A 638 7.10 28.85 -2.63
CA ALA A 638 5.71 29.11 -2.30
C ALA A 638 4.73 28.45 -3.30
N VAL A 639 5.12 28.37 -4.58
CA VAL A 639 4.35 27.65 -5.61
C VAL A 639 4.42 26.15 -5.41
N LEU A 640 5.63 25.59 -5.29
CA LEU A 640 5.84 24.15 -5.16
C LEU A 640 5.22 23.59 -3.87
N LEU A 641 5.36 24.29 -2.74
CA LEU A 641 4.73 23.90 -1.46
C LEU A 641 3.21 24.10 -1.44
N LYS A 642 2.64 24.84 -2.39
CA LYS A 642 1.18 24.87 -2.56
C LYS A 642 0.69 23.57 -3.22
N ASP A 643 1.49 23.02 -4.14
CA ASP A 643 1.15 21.79 -4.89
C ASP A 643 1.55 20.51 -4.13
N ASP A 644 2.58 20.58 -3.27
CA ASP A 644 2.99 19.48 -2.37
C ASP A 644 3.49 20.05 -1.02
N PRO A 645 2.59 20.42 -0.11
CA PRO A 645 2.95 21.02 1.17
C PRO A 645 3.60 20.03 2.16
N ALA A 646 3.57 18.73 1.87
CA ALA A 646 4.17 17.70 2.70
C ALA A 646 5.60 17.31 2.26
N ASN A 647 6.13 17.88 1.18
CA ASN A 647 7.47 17.58 0.67
C ASN A 647 8.56 18.02 1.66
N SER A 648 9.22 17.05 2.28
CA SER A 648 10.20 17.27 3.35
C SER A 648 11.46 17.97 2.84
N PHE A 649 11.89 17.74 1.58
CA PHE A 649 13.06 18.40 0.99
C PHE A 649 12.79 19.89 0.77
N LEU A 650 11.67 20.24 0.14
CA LEU A 650 11.26 21.64 -0.07
C LEU A 650 11.05 22.39 1.24
N ARG A 651 10.43 21.74 2.24
CA ARG A 651 10.28 22.31 3.60
C ARG A 651 11.64 22.56 4.26
N TYR A 652 12.62 21.67 4.04
CA TYR A 652 13.97 21.86 4.56
C TYR A 652 14.70 23.00 3.83
N GLU A 653 14.59 23.11 2.51
CA GLU A 653 15.13 24.25 1.75
C GLU A 653 14.47 25.59 2.19
N ALA A 654 13.17 25.59 2.46
CA ALA A 654 12.49 26.76 3.04
C ALA A 654 13.06 27.15 4.41
N ALA A 655 13.33 26.17 5.27
CA ALA A 655 13.96 26.41 6.57
C ALA A 655 15.38 26.98 6.43
N ARG A 656 16.15 26.52 5.44
CA ARG A 656 17.47 27.06 5.09
C ARG A 656 17.41 28.51 4.57
N LEU A 657 16.32 28.88 3.91
CA LEU A 657 16.06 30.25 3.45
C LEU A 657 15.43 31.14 4.54
N GLY A 658 15.33 30.65 5.78
CA GLY A 658 14.87 31.42 6.95
C GLY A 658 13.38 31.29 7.26
N GLN A 659 12.64 30.39 6.62
CA GLN A 659 11.25 30.12 6.99
C GLN A 659 11.22 29.07 8.10
N GLU A 660 10.81 29.46 9.32
CA GLU A 660 10.76 28.55 10.45
C GLU A 660 9.58 27.57 10.32
N ASP A 661 9.89 26.26 10.30
CA ASP A 661 8.90 25.18 10.32
C ASP A 661 9.18 24.22 11.48
N LYS A 662 8.52 24.47 12.63
CA LYS A 662 8.67 23.66 13.84
C LYS A 662 8.15 22.24 13.66
N THR A 663 7.18 22.02 12.78
CA THR A 663 6.57 20.71 12.56
C THR A 663 7.48 19.79 11.74
N LEU A 664 8.31 20.34 10.87
CA LEU A 664 9.28 19.59 10.07
C LEU A 664 10.22 18.76 10.96
N TRP A 665 10.74 19.36 12.03
CA TRP A 665 11.74 18.70 12.89
C TRP A 665 11.18 17.52 13.64
N ALA A 666 9.95 17.63 14.16
CA ALA A 666 9.24 16.51 14.80
C ALA A 666 8.91 15.42 13.79
N HIS A 667 8.57 15.82 12.57
CA HIS A 667 8.29 14.91 11.45
C HIS A 667 9.54 14.12 11.04
N LEU A 668 10.68 14.79 10.84
CA LEU A 668 11.95 14.13 10.53
C LEU A 668 12.46 13.24 11.68
N ALA A 669 12.20 13.66 12.93
CA ALA A 669 12.56 12.86 14.12
C ALA A 669 11.79 11.55 14.22
N ALA A 670 10.58 11.48 13.68
CA ALA A 670 9.72 10.31 13.72
C ALA A 670 10.26 9.14 12.89
N ASP A 671 11.06 9.46 11.85
CA ASP A 671 11.62 8.46 10.96
C ASP A 671 13.01 8.91 10.46
N PRO A 672 14.11 8.32 10.96
CA PRO A 672 15.46 8.68 10.56
C PRO A 672 15.75 8.46 9.06
N GLU A 673 14.99 7.61 8.37
CA GLU A 673 15.14 7.39 6.93
C GLU A 673 14.77 8.65 6.12
N ARG A 674 13.83 9.48 6.59
CA ARG A 674 13.53 10.79 5.96
C ARG A 674 14.71 11.75 6.02
N ILE A 675 15.51 11.68 7.10
CA ILE A 675 16.74 12.47 7.23
C ILE A 675 17.76 12.00 6.20
N LEU A 676 17.90 10.68 6.05
CA LEU A 676 18.80 10.09 5.05
C LEU A 676 18.37 10.42 3.63
N GLU A 677 17.06 10.45 3.33
CA GLU A 677 16.55 10.86 2.02
C GLU A 677 17.04 12.24 1.61
N ILE A 678 16.86 13.23 2.49
CA ILE A 678 17.31 14.61 2.24
C ILE A 678 18.84 14.67 2.13
N ALA A 679 19.56 13.99 3.02
CA ALA A 679 21.02 13.97 3.01
C ALA A 679 21.57 13.36 1.71
N ILE A 680 21.01 12.22 1.29
CA ILE A 680 21.41 11.52 0.05
C ILE A 680 21.13 12.37 -1.18
N GLN A 681 20.04 13.12 -1.21
CA GLN A 681 19.72 14.01 -2.30
C GLN A 681 20.78 15.13 -2.44
N TYR A 682 21.21 15.73 -1.32
CA TYR A 682 22.36 16.67 -1.36
C TYR A 682 23.67 15.98 -1.74
N MET A 683 23.94 14.78 -1.23
CA MET A 683 25.12 14.01 -1.65
C MET A 683 25.11 13.73 -3.15
N HIS A 684 23.96 13.47 -3.73
CA HIS A 684 23.79 13.27 -5.17
C HIS A 684 24.19 14.54 -5.95
N PHE A 685 23.87 15.72 -5.44
CA PHE A 685 24.28 17.00 -6.02
C PHE A 685 25.75 17.38 -5.72
N GLY A 686 26.48 16.58 -4.94
CA GLY A 686 27.84 16.89 -4.47
C GLY A 686 27.89 17.92 -3.36
N LEU A 687 26.77 18.23 -2.73
CA LEU A 687 26.60 19.24 -1.68
C LEU A 687 26.76 18.59 -0.30
N TYR A 688 27.98 18.11 0.00
CA TYR A 688 28.25 17.34 1.21
C TYR A 688 28.16 18.16 2.49
N ASN A 689 28.38 19.49 2.43
CA ASN A 689 28.17 20.37 3.58
C ASN A 689 26.69 20.43 3.97
N GLU A 690 25.81 20.54 3.00
CA GLU A 690 24.36 20.53 3.18
C GLU A 690 23.86 19.19 3.72
N ALA A 691 24.38 18.09 3.18
CA ALA A 691 24.11 16.75 3.70
C ALA A 691 24.59 16.62 5.16
N LEU A 692 25.77 17.11 5.48
CA LEU A 692 26.32 17.07 6.83
C LEU A 692 25.49 17.90 7.81
N GLU A 693 25.01 19.08 7.38
CA GLU A 693 24.20 19.98 8.21
C GLU A 693 22.93 19.27 8.75
N ILE A 694 22.20 18.56 7.91
CA ILE A 694 21.01 17.82 8.35
C ILE A 694 21.37 16.58 9.18
N LEU A 695 22.50 15.91 8.91
CA LEU A 695 22.95 14.70 9.62
C LEU A 695 23.51 15.00 11.04
N VAL A 696 24.00 16.20 11.30
CA VAL A 696 24.55 16.61 12.63
C VAL A 696 23.53 17.28 13.52
N ARG A 697 22.33 17.58 12.98
CA ARG A 697 21.29 18.30 13.73
C ARG A 697 20.78 17.47 14.92
N ASP A 698 20.48 18.17 16.02
CA ASP A 698 19.75 17.59 17.13
C ASP A 698 18.24 17.55 16.82
N TYR A 699 17.66 16.38 16.89
CA TYR A 699 16.24 16.16 16.60
C TYR A 699 15.43 16.06 17.90
N PRO A 700 14.18 16.54 17.92
CA PRO A 700 13.31 16.42 19.09
C PRO A 700 13.02 14.96 19.40
N SER A 701 12.71 14.69 20.68
CA SER A 701 12.30 13.39 21.19
C SER A 701 11.12 13.54 22.15
N GLY A 702 10.38 12.46 22.42
CA GLY A 702 9.26 12.45 23.34
C GLY A 702 7.88 12.50 22.69
N VAL A 703 6.87 12.97 23.42
CA VAL A 703 5.44 12.79 23.05
C VAL A 703 5.03 13.50 21.74
N SER A 704 5.79 14.49 21.29
CA SER A 704 5.52 15.18 20.01
C SER A 704 5.96 14.40 18.79
N VAL A 705 6.73 13.33 18.97
CA VAL A 705 7.26 12.49 17.90
C VAL A 705 6.46 11.19 17.84
N VAL A 706 5.64 11.04 16.80
CA VAL A 706 4.87 9.81 16.55
C VAL A 706 5.61 8.98 15.52
N SER A 707 6.30 7.95 16.01
CA SER A 707 7.07 7.02 15.21
C SER A 707 6.33 5.71 15.02
N GLU A 708 6.68 4.98 13.97
CA GLU A 708 6.29 3.59 13.80
C GLU A 708 6.84 2.73 14.97
N PRO A 709 6.11 1.70 15.43
CA PRO A 709 6.62 0.77 16.43
C PRO A 709 7.98 0.16 16.03
N GLY A 710 8.95 0.18 16.97
CA GLY A 710 10.30 -0.33 16.73
C GLY A 710 11.26 0.64 16.04
N MET A 711 10.81 1.77 15.54
CA MET A 711 11.68 2.76 14.87
C MET A 711 12.62 3.42 15.88
N PRO A 712 13.96 3.32 15.69
CA PRO A 712 14.91 4.03 16.54
C PRO A 712 14.84 5.55 16.34
N LEU A 713 15.18 6.31 17.39
CA LEU A 713 15.34 7.76 17.24
C LEU A 713 16.57 8.10 16.39
N PRO A 714 16.61 9.27 15.72
CA PRO A 714 17.74 9.65 14.86
C PRO A 714 19.09 9.58 15.57
N GLN A 715 19.16 9.94 16.86
CA GLN A 715 20.39 9.89 17.65
C GLN A 715 20.87 8.46 17.96
N GLN A 716 20.01 7.47 17.80
CA GLN A 716 20.27 6.05 18.03
C GLN A 716 20.36 5.24 16.73
N TYR A 717 20.22 5.88 15.58
CA TYR A 717 20.20 5.23 14.28
C TYR A 717 21.60 5.20 13.66
N PRO A 718 22.30 4.05 13.64
CA PRO A 718 23.70 3.97 13.25
C PRO A 718 23.95 4.45 11.82
N LEU A 719 23.00 4.29 10.88
CA LEU A 719 23.20 4.75 9.50
C LEU A 719 23.38 6.26 9.43
N ILE A 720 22.68 7.07 10.23
CA ILE A 720 22.91 8.52 10.29
C ILE A 720 24.37 8.82 10.66
N ALA A 721 24.92 8.13 11.66
CA ALA A 721 26.30 8.32 12.07
C ALA A 721 27.29 7.83 11.01
N TYR A 722 27.03 6.69 10.35
CA TYR A 722 27.86 6.23 9.22
C TYR A 722 27.85 7.22 8.05
N TYR A 723 26.67 7.71 7.62
CA TYR A 723 26.57 8.72 6.57
C TYR A 723 27.27 10.02 6.95
N ARG A 724 27.19 10.43 8.22
CA ARG A 724 27.86 11.62 8.74
C ARG A 724 29.39 11.48 8.64
N GLY A 725 29.94 10.33 9.06
CA GLY A 725 31.37 10.01 8.92
C GLY A 725 31.80 10.05 7.47
N TYR A 726 31.02 9.44 6.57
CA TYR A 726 31.31 9.42 5.14
C TYR A 726 31.27 10.81 4.50
N CYS A 727 30.29 11.64 4.83
CA CYS A 727 30.24 13.04 4.35
C CYS A 727 31.47 13.84 4.81
N ARG A 728 31.96 13.63 6.05
CA ARG A 728 33.20 14.27 6.53
C ARG A 728 34.41 13.86 5.70
N GLU A 729 34.56 12.56 5.41
CA GLU A 729 35.68 12.09 4.56
C GLU A 729 35.63 12.69 3.15
N LEU A 730 34.43 12.78 2.55
CA LEU A 730 34.24 13.45 1.25
C LEU A 730 34.58 14.95 1.28
N LEU A 731 34.47 15.56 2.46
CA LEU A 731 34.91 16.95 2.73
C LEU A 731 36.37 17.06 3.18
N HIS A 732 37.14 15.96 3.13
CA HIS A 732 38.52 15.88 3.62
C HIS A 732 38.65 16.22 5.14
N GLN A 733 37.60 15.90 5.91
CA GLN A 733 37.58 15.99 7.37
C GLN A 733 37.66 14.60 7.99
N ASP A 734 38.05 14.51 9.27
CA ASP A 734 38.12 13.23 10.01
C ASP A 734 36.73 12.70 10.34
N GLY A 735 36.31 11.60 9.71
CA GLY A 735 35.05 10.88 9.94
C GLY A 735 35.14 9.77 11.00
N ALA A 736 36.36 9.45 11.49
CA ALA A 736 36.60 8.30 12.35
C ALA A 736 35.82 8.34 13.70
N ALA A 737 35.53 9.51 14.20
CA ALA A 737 34.74 9.65 15.45
C ALA A 737 33.28 9.21 15.23
N ASP A 738 32.70 9.55 14.07
CA ASP A 738 31.34 9.18 13.71
C ASP A 738 31.22 7.70 13.42
N PHE A 739 32.16 7.10 12.69
CA PHE A 739 32.22 5.66 12.47
C PHE A 739 32.35 4.87 13.78
N ARG A 740 33.20 5.34 14.71
CA ARG A 740 33.32 4.73 16.06
C ARG A 740 32.03 4.87 16.89
N ALA A 741 31.28 5.95 16.73
CA ALA A 741 29.99 6.09 17.38
C ALA A 741 28.97 5.08 16.79
N ALA A 742 28.85 5.00 15.47
CA ALA A 742 27.99 4.06 14.77
C ALA A 742 28.26 2.59 15.12
N SER A 743 29.54 2.19 15.21
CA SER A 743 29.94 0.82 15.53
C SER A 743 29.52 0.34 16.92
N ARG A 744 29.08 1.25 17.81
CA ARG A 744 28.60 0.95 19.17
C ARG A 744 27.09 1.08 19.34
N MET A 745 26.40 1.57 18.35
CA MET A 745 24.95 1.72 18.38
C MET A 745 24.24 0.38 18.17
N PRO A 746 23.02 0.17 18.70
CA PRO A 746 22.24 -1.02 18.41
C PRO A 746 21.83 -1.04 16.94
N THR A 747 21.81 -2.24 16.36
CA THR A 747 21.39 -2.48 14.96
C THR A 747 20.00 -3.08 14.84
N LYS A 748 19.31 -3.33 15.95
CA LYS A 748 17.94 -3.83 15.95
C LYS A 748 17.02 -2.86 15.20
N TYR A 749 16.24 -3.36 14.23
CA TYR A 749 15.39 -2.58 13.34
C TYR A 749 16.12 -1.63 12.37
N VAL A 750 17.39 -1.89 12.08
CA VAL A 750 18.19 -1.12 11.12
C VAL A 750 18.48 -1.98 9.90
N PHE A 751 17.88 -1.66 8.77
CA PHE A 751 17.96 -2.46 7.54
C PHE A 751 18.34 -1.57 6.36
N PRO A 752 19.65 -1.46 6.03
CA PRO A 752 20.11 -0.62 4.93
C PRO A 752 19.58 -1.14 3.59
N ASN A 753 18.96 -0.25 2.80
CA ASN A 753 18.36 -0.61 1.53
C ASN A 753 18.80 0.28 0.35
N ARG A 754 19.50 1.39 0.62
CA ARG A 754 19.90 2.36 -0.41
C ARG A 754 21.24 2.00 -1.04
N PRO A 755 21.41 2.20 -2.37
CA PRO A 755 22.69 1.93 -3.05
C PRO A 755 23.88 2.66 -2.44
N GLU A 756 23.68 3.90 -1.99
CA GLU A 756 24.71 4.75 -1.38
C GLU A 756 25.27 4.13 -0.08
N SER A 757 24.49 3.30 0.60
CA SER A 757 24.94 2.62 1.84
C SER A 757 26.11 1.65 1.60
N PHE A 758 26.33 1.17 0.38
CA PHE A 758 27.52 0.34 0.06
C PHE A 758 28.81 1.13 0.28
N ASP A 759 28.91 2.34 -0.28
CA ASP A 759 30.10 3.16 -0.17
C ASP A 759 30.30 3.66 1.26
N VAL A 760 29.20 4.03 1.93
CA VAL A 760 29.21 4.47 3.33
C VAL A 760 29.74 3.39 4.27
N LEU A 761 29.23 2.16 4.15
CA LEU A 761 29.65 1.03 5.01
C LEU A 761 31.07 0.54 4.67
N LYS A 762 31.44 0.56 3.38
CA LYS A 762 32.84 0.23 2.95
C LYS A 762 33.83 1.27 3.46
N ALA A 763 33.50 2.57 3.46
CA ALA A 763 34.34 3.59 4.05
C ALA A 763 34.51 3.38 5.57
N ALA A 764 33.44 3.04 6.28
CA ALA A 764 33.51 2.69 7.70
C ALA A 764 34.44 1.49 7.96
N LEU A 765 34.36 0.45 7.13
CA LEU A 765 35.24 -0.73 7.21
C LEU A 765 36.69 -0.44 6.80
N ALA A 766 36.91 0.49 5.86
CA ALA A 766 38.26 0.95 5.53
C ALA A 766 38.90 1.70 6.71
N ALA A 767 38.12 2.49 7.44
CA ALA A 767 38.54 3.19 8.64
C ALA A 767 38.69 2.23 9.85
N ASN A 768 37.82 1.21 9.98
CA ASN A 768 37.85 0.21 11.03
C ASN A 768 37.44 -1.18 10.54
N PRO A 769 38.38 -2.03 10.11
CA PRO A 769 38.08 -3.39 9.66
C PRO A 769 37.50 -4.33 10.75
N LYS A 770 37.37 -3.86 12.00
CA LYS A 770 36.79 -4.60 13.12
C LYS A 770 35.43 -4.04 13.52
N ASP A 771 34.78 -3.33 12.62
CA ASP A 771 33.41 -2.83 12.84
C ASP A 771 32.38 -3.93 12.55
N ALA A 772 31.98 -4.66 13.60
CA ALA A 772 31.01 -5.74 13.47
C ALA A 772 29.65 -5.28 12.96
N ASN A 773 29.19 -4.08 13.35
CA ASN A 773 27.94 -3.51 12.87
C ASN A 773 28.01 -3.22 11.36
N ALA A 774 29.10 -2.59 10.89
CA ALA A 774 29.27 -2.28 9.47
C ALA A 774 29.31 -3.56 8.61
N HIS A 775 30.01 -4.62 9.07
CA HIS A 775 30.00 -5.92 8.41
C HIS A 775 28.60 -6.54 8.36
N ALA A 776 27.86 -6.54 9.47
CA ALA A 776 26.51 -7.11 9.52
C ALA A 776 25.54 -6.37 8.57
N LEU A 777 25.52 -5.03 8.64
CA LEU A 777 24.66 -4.19 7.79
C LEU A 777 25.05 -4.27 6.30
N LEU A 778 26.34 -4.39 5.99
CA LEU A 778 26.80 -4.59 4.61
C LEU A 778 26.37 -5.96 4.08
N GLY A 779 26.41 -7.00 4.92
CA GLY A 779 25.89 -8.32 4.59
C GLY A 779 24.39 -8.29 4.31
N ASP A 780 23.61 -7.58 5.12
CA ASP A 780 22.17 -7.41 4.90
C ASP A 780 21.88 -6.69 3.56
N LEU A 781 22.68 -5.67 3.23
CA LEU A 781 22.56 -4.96 1.96
C LEU A 781 22.90 -5.84 0.75
N TYR A 782 23.96 -6.67 0.83
CA TYR A 782 24.27 -7.66 -0.20
C TYR A 782 23.17 -8.70 -0.37
N MET A 783 22.59 -9.21 0.75
CA MET A 783 21.50 -10.18 0.70
C MET A 783 20.26 -9.58 0.03
N SER A 784 19.93 -8.33 0.33
CA SER A 784 18.79 -7.63 -0.29
C SER A 784 18.91 -7.51 -1.82
N GLY A 785 20.12 -7.50 -2.34
CA GLY A 785 20.43 -7.52 -3.78
C GLY A 785 20.63 -8.92 -4.38
N GLY A 786 20.35 -9.99 -3.63
CA GLY A 786 20.53 -11.37 -4.07
C GLY A 786 21.99 -11.84 -4.15
N MET A 787 22.94 -11.11 -3.58
CA MET A 787 24.39 -11.41 -3.57
C MET A 787 24.78 -12.26 -2.34
N GLN A 788 24.25 -13.49 -2.28
CA GLN A 788 24.35 -14.37 -1.10
C GLN A 788 25.79 -14.65 -0.64
N ASP A 789 26.72 -14.91 -1.57
CA ASP A 789 28.11 -15.22 -1.23
C ASP A 789 28.82 -14.01 -0.58
N ALA A 790 28.58 -12.81 -1.12
CA ALA A 790 29.09 -11.57 -0.55
C ALA A 790 28.48 -11.30 0.84
N ALA A 791 27.18 -11.52 1.00
CA ALA A 791 26.49 -11.41 2.27
C ALA A 791 27.09 -12.36 3.33
N MET A 792 27.27 -13.62 2.99
CA MET A 792 27.88 -14.62 3.88
C MET A 792 29.29 -14.25 4.28
N THR A 793 30.11 -13.71 3.37
CA THR A 793 31.47 -13.25 3.68
C THR A 793 31.45 -12.15 4.76
N GLU A 794 30.60 -11.16 4.61
CA GLU A 794 30.48 -10.05 5.56
C GLU A 794 29.88 -10.53 6.90
N TRP A 795 28.87 -11.38 6.87
CA TRP A 795 28.25 -11.93 8.08
C TRP A 795 29.22 -12.85 8.87
N GLU A 796 30.07 -13.64 8.21
CA GLU A 796 31.10 -14.40 8.91
C GLU A 796 32.14 -13.48 9.57
N ALA A 797 32.51 -12.37 8.94
CA ALA A 797 33.34 -11.35 9.56
C ALA A 797 32.66 -10.74 10.81
N ALA A 798 31.39 -10.37 10.68
CA ALA A 798 30.59 -9.86 11.80
C ALA A 798 30.49 -10.87 12.95
N ARG A 799 30.17 -12.13 12.65
CA ARG A 799 30.05 -13.22 13.62
C ARG A 799 31.33 -13.44 14.41
N ASN A 800 32.48 -13.41 13.73
CA ASN A 800 33.79 -13.57 14.38
C ASN A 800 34.10 -12.42 15.35
N LEU A 801 33.57 -11.24 15.12
CA LEU A 801 33.74 -10.04 15.95
C LEU A 801 32.69 -9.96 17.07
N ASN A 802 31.41 -10.18 16.73
CA ASN A 802 30.28 -10.11 17.65
C ASN A 802 29.12 -11.00 17.18
N PRO A 803 29.00 -12.24 17.63
CA PRO A 803 27.93 -13.14 17.25
C PRO A 803 26.52 -12.71 17.80
N ALA A 804 26.49 -11.77 18.76
CA ALA A 804 25.25 -11.31 19.38
C ALA A 804 24.57 -10.16 18.62
N ILE A 805 25.05 -9.81 17.41
CA ILE A 805 24.32 -8.85 16.56
C ILE A 805 22.94 -9.43 16.23
N PRO A 806 21.84 -8.66 16.43
CA PRO A 806 20.49 -9.13 16.18
C PRO A 806 20.31 -9.68 14.76
N ALA A 807 19.59 -10.77 14.64
CA ALA A 807 19.29 -11.49 13.41
C ALA A 807 20.48 -12.10 12.64
N LEU A 808 21.74 -11.81 12.96
CA LEU A 808 22.93 -12.26 12.21
C LEU A 808 22.95 -13.78 12.02
N LEU A 809 22.91 -14.54 13.11
CA LEU A 809 22.99 -16.01 13.06
C LEU A 809 21.73 -16.65 12.45
N ARG A 810 20.58 -16.01 12.62
CA ARG A 810 19.33 -16.38 11.94
C ARG A 810 19.47 -16.24 10.42
N ASN A 811 19.99 -15.12 9.94
CA ASN A 811 20.20 -14.87 8.52
C ASN A 811 21.19 -15.86 7.90
N MET A 812 22.32 -16.11 8.57
CA MET A 812 23.29 -17.10 8.15
C MET A 812 22.69 -18.52 8.11
N GLY A 813 21.94 -18.92 9.14
CA GLY A 813 21.30 -20.22 9.24
C GLY A 813 20.30 -20.47 8.10
N TYR A 814 19.43 -19.51 7.81
CA TYR A 814 18.49 -19.63 6.67
C TYR A 814 19.20 -19.64 5.32
N THR A 815 20.24 -18.83 5.14
CA THR A 815 21.03 -18.84 3.90
C THR A 815 21.67 -20.21 3.65
N VAL A 816 22.29 -20.80 4.68
CA VAL A 816 22.87 -22.14 4.58
C VAL A 816 21.80 -23.20 4.30
N LEU A 817 20.65 -23.11 4.97
CA LEU A 817 19.56 -24.07 4.80
C LEU A 817 18.99 -24.05 3.38
N HIS A 818 18.82 -22.88 2.78
CA HIS A 818 18.19 -22.71 1.47
C HIS A 818 19.17 -22.88 0.30
N ALA A 819 20.41 -22.36 0.42
CA ALA A 819 21.38 -22.33 -0.67
C ALA A 819 22.25 -23.59 -0.75
N SER A 820 22.77 -24.07 0.39
CA SER A 820 23.74 -25.19 0.38
C SER A 820 23.11 -26.56 0.65
N GLY A 821 21.82 -26.58 1.08
CA GLY A 821 21.15 -27.81 1.45
C GLY A 821 21.85 -28.60 2.58
N SER A 822 22.58 -27.89 3.46
CA SER A 822 23.27 -28.49 4.62
C SER A 822 22.48 -28.22 5.91
N PRO A 823 21.47 -29.04 6.23
CA PRO A 823 20.62 -28.79 7.37
C PRO A 823 21.36 -28.93 8.71
N GLU A 824 22.37 -29.76 8.79
CA GLU A 824 23.20 -29.92 10.00
C GLU A 824 23.97 -28.63 10.31
N ARG A 825 24.59 -28.03 9.29
CA ARG A 825 25.31 -26.76 9.45
C ARG A 825 24.36 -25.61 9.79
N ALA A 826 23.19 -25.57 9.18
CA ALA A 826 22.16 -24.61 9.52
C ALA A 826 21.70 -24.77 10.98
N ALA A 827 21.47 -26.01 11.44
CA ALA A 827 21.09 -26.30 12.82
C ALA A 827 22.18 -25.83 13.82
N GLU A 828 23.47 -25.98 13.52
CA GLU A 828 24.55 -25.44 14.35
C GLU A 828 24.47 -23.92 14.50
N LEU A 829 24.25 -23.19 13.40
CA LEU A 829 24.09 -21.72 13.40
C LEU A 829 22.88 -21.29 14.21
N PHE A 830 21.76 -21.97 14.06
CA PHE A 830 20.54 -21.65 14.84
C PHE A 830 20.73 -21.98 16.33
N VAL A 831 21.42 -23.06 16.69
CA VAL A 831 21.77 -23.37 18.10
C VAL A 831 22.69 -22.29 18.68
N GLU A 832 23.65 -21.77 17.92
CA GLU A 832 24.46 -20.63 18.33
C GLU A 832 23.56 -19.37 18.49
N GLY A 833 22.63 -19.15 17.54
CA GLY A 833 21.65 -18.05 17.56
C GLY A 833 20.75 -18.08 18.79
N THR A 834 20.25 -19.25 19.19
CA THR A 834 19.43 -19.36 20.42
C THR A 834 20.19 -19.01 21.70
N LYS A 835 21.51 -19.03 21.69
CA LYS A 835 22.37 -18.63 22.82
C LYS A 835 22.73 -17.16 22.76
N ALA A 836 23.00 -16.64 21.54
CA ALA A 836 23.44 -15.26 21.34
C ALA A 836 22.28 -14.27 21.43
N ASP A 837 21.09 -14.65 20.91
CA ASP A 837 19.83 -13.88 20.92
C ASP A 837 18.67 -14.81 21.33
N PRO A 838 18.51 -15.09 22.63
CA PRO A 838 17.53 -16.08 23.12
C PRO A 838 16.06 -15.68 22.91
N GLU A 839 15.78 -14.38 22.79
CA GLU A 839 14.42 -13.87 22.57
C GLU A 839 13.99 -13.87 21.10
N ASN A 840 14.91 -14.15 20.18
CA ASN A 840 14.60 -14.24 18.75
C ASN A 840 13.98 -15.60 18.41
N ALA A 841 12.66 -15.64 18.29
CA ALA A 841 11.89 -16.86 18.02
C ALA A 841 12.28 -17.53 16.68
N GLU A 842 12.74 -16.74 15.69
CA GLU A 842 13.16 -17.25 14.40
C GLU A 842 14.39 -18.16 14.46
N ASN A 843 15.26 -18.03 15.48
CA ASN A 843 16.33 -18.99 15.70
C ASN A 843 15.80 -20.37 16.07
N TYR A 844 14.70 -20.45 16.82
CA TYR A 844 14.07 -21.71 17.22
C TYR A 844 13.25 -22.32 16.08
N LEU A 845 12.52 -21.50 15.33
CA LEU A 845 11.80 -21.92 14.12
C LEU A 845 12.76 -22.42 13.03
N GLY A 846 13.86 -21.70 12.82
CA GLY A 846 14.91 -22.13 11.90
C GLY A 846 15.59 -23.42 12.33
N LEU A 847 15.83 -23.59 13.62
CA LEU A 847 16.36 -24.85 14.18
C LEU A 847 15.40 -26.01 13.95
N GLU A 848 14.11 -25.84 14.26
CA GLU A 848 13.07 -26.83 13.97
C GLU A 848 13.08 -27.21 12.48
N LYS A 849 13.04 -26.19 11.59
CA LYS A 849 13.04 -26.41 10.14
C LYS A 849 14.28 -27.19 9.68
N ALA A 850 15.45 -26.85 10.20
CA ALA A 850 16.71 -27.55 9.91
C ALA A 850 16.65 -29.01 10.40
N LEU A 851 16.16 -29.27 11.62
CA LEU A 851 15.99 -30.62 12.16
C LEU A 851 14.99 -31.44 11.32
N ARG A 852 13.91 -30.86 10.89
CA ARG A 852 12.90 -31.48 10.04
C ARG A 852 13.48 -31.86 8.67
N VAL A 853 14.24 -30.94 8.02
CA VAL A 853 14.92 -31.23 6.76
C VAL A 853 15.98 -32.31 6.92
N ALA A 854 16.66 -32.36 8.08
CA ALA A 854 17.60 -33.42 8.44
C ALA A 854 16.96 -34.76 8.82
N GLY A 855 15.62 -34.86 8.73
CA GLY A 855 14.89 -36.12 9.04
C GLY A 855 14.84 -36.47 10.52
N ARG A 856 15.05 -35.48 11.42
CA ARG A 856 14.94 -35.70 12.87
C ARG A 856 13.50 -35.93 13.29
N SER A 857 13.32 -36.63 14.41
CA SER A 857 11.98 -36.99 14.90
C SER A 857 11.13 -35.77 15.27
N PRO A 858 9.79 -35.84 15.15
CA PRO A 858 8.88 -34.78 15.62
C PRO A 858 9.07 -34.42 17.10
N ALA A 859 9.49 -35.38 17.92
CA ALA A 859 9.77 -35.13 19.32
C ALA A 859 11.02 -34.24 19.52
N GLU A 860 12.06 -34.41 18.70
CA GLU A 860 13.26 -33.55 18.71
C GLU A 860 12.91 -32.15 18.18
N GLN A 861 12.07 -32.06 17.15
CA GLN A 861 11.57 -30.80 16.57
C GLN A 861 10.80 -30.00 17.62
N ALA A 862 9.80 -30.63 18.27
CA ALA A 862 9.04 -30.00 19.35
C ALA A 862 9.93 -29.55 20.52
N ALA A 863 10.90 -30.40 20.91
CA ALA A 863 11.83 -30.07 21.99
C ALA A 863 12.73 -28.86 21.68
N ALA A 864 13.03 -28.60 20.41
CA ALA A 864 13.73 -27.39 20.00
C ALA A 864 12.89 -26.13 20.22
N LEU A 865 11.62 -26.15 19.82
CA LEU A 865 10.69 -25.01 19.99
C LEU A 865 10.32 -24.77 21.46
N GLN A 866 10.17 -25.83 22.27
CA GLN A 866 9.87 -25.74 23.71
C GLN A 866 10.98 -25.04 24.53
N LYS A 867 12.18 -24.86 23.99
CA LYS A 867 13.25 -24.11 24.64
C LYS A 867 13.12 -22.60 24.50
N TYR A 868 12.18 -22.09 23.70
CA TYR A 868 11.97 -20.66 23.57
C TYR A 868 11.55 -20.04 24.91
N PRO A 869 12.27 -19.03 25.42
CA PRO A 869 12.03 -18.51 26.77
C PRO A 869 10.95 -17.42 26.84
N GLY A 870 10.53 -16.89 25.69
CA GLY A 870 9.61 -15.74 25.62
C GLY A 870 8.23 -16.06 26.16
N LYS A 871 7.65 -15.14 26.95
CA LYS A 871 6.32 -15.30 27.56
C LYS A 871 5.18 -15.18 26.54
N ALA A 872 5.42 -14.59 25.38
CA ALA A 872 4.47 -14.41 24.30
C ALA A 872 5.07 -14.90 22.97
N PRO A 873 5.13 -16.23 22.74
CA PRO A 873 5.71 -16.77 21.52
C PRO A 873 4.93 -16.29 20.28
N PRO A 874 5.57 -16.06 19.12
CA PRO A 874 4.87 -15.76 17.87
C PRO A 874 3.88 -16.85 17.49
N ALA A 875 2.79 -16.48 16.79
CA ALA A 875 1.76 -17.43 16.35
C ALA A 875 2.33 -18.60 15.55
N GLN A 876 3.29 -18.33 14.68
CA GLN A 876 3.96 -19.35 13.88
C GLN A 876 4.67 -20.39 14.75
N LEU A 877 5.33 -19.96 15.84
CA LEU A 877 5.98 -20.86 16.78
C LEU A 877 4.96 -21.75 17.49
N VAL A 878 3.85 -21.15 17.97
CA VAL A 878 2.76 -21.90 18.64
C VAL A 878 2.17 -22.95 17.69
N PHE A 879 1.88 -22.57 16.45
CA PHE A 879 1.30 -23.50 15.47
C PHE A 879 2.27 -24.63 15.09
N GLN A 880 3.55 -24.29 14.88
CA GLN A 880 4.54 -25.31 14.54
C GLN A 880 4.78 -26.27 15.72
N LEU A 881 4.90 -25.72 16.93
CA LEU A 881 5.05 -26.57 18.15
C LEU A 881 3.84 -27.50 18.33
N ALA A 882 2.63 -26.98 18.15
CA ALA A 882 1.41 -27.82 18.27
C ALA A 882 1.38 -28.92 17.20
N ARG A 883 1.80 -28.64 15.96
CA ARG A 883 1.91 -29.66 14.90
C ARG A 883 2.95 -30.72 15.23
N ASP A 884 4.13 -30.32 15.71
CA ASP A 884 5.23 -31.25 16.05
C ASP A 884 4.86 -32.13 17.25
N LEU A 885 4.20 -31.54 18.25
CA LEU A 885 3.67 -32.30 19.40
C LEU A 885 2.62 -33.32 18.97
N ALA A 886 1.71 -32.94 18.07
CA ALA A 886 0.71 -33.86 17.52
C ALA A 886 1.36 -34.98 16.70
N ALA A 887 2.33 -34.66 15.86
CA ALA A 887 3.12 -35.64 15.10
C ALA A 887 3.92 -36.59 16.01
N ALA A 888 4.32 -36.12 17.20
CA ALA A 888 4.96 -36.92 18.24
C ALA A 888 3.94 -37.74 19.10
N GLY A 889 2.62 -37.65 18.82
CA GLY A 889 1.56 -38.32 19.58
C GLY A 889 1.18 -37.63 20.89
N ARG A 890 1.68 -36.41 21.16
CA ARG A 890 1.43 -35.64 22.39
C ARG A 890 0.25 -34.68 22.20
N PHE A 891 -0.94 -35.20 21.86
CA PHE A 891 -2.12 -34.46 21.43
C PHE A 891 -2.66 -33.48 22.47
N ASP A 892 -2.69 -33.89 23.76
CA ASP A 892 -3.20 -33.04 24.84
C ASP A 892 -2.27 -31.83 25.07
N GLU A 893 -0.96 -31.99 24.86
CA GLU A 893 -0.01 -30.89 24.93
C GLU A 893 -0.18 -29.96 23.72
N ALA A 894 -0.32 -30.54 22.51
CA ALA A 894 -0.57 -29.75 21.30
C ALA A 894 -1.79 -28.84 21.46
N GLN A 895 -2.87 -29.35 22.02
CA GLN A 895 -4.10 -28.55 22.27
C GLN A 895 -3.90 -27.48 23.34
N ARG A 896 -3.13 -27.76 24.41
CA ARG A 896 -2.78 -26.75 25.42
C ARG A 896 -1.95 -25.62 24.83
N GLU A 897 -1.00 -25.91 23.94
CA GLU A 897 -0.19 -24.88 23.29
C GLU A 897 -1.04 -23.91 22.46
N LEU A 898 -2.04 -24.38 21.74
CA LEU A 898 -2.95 -23.51 20.97
C LEU A 898 -3.72 -22.52 21.86
N ALA A 899 -3.94 -22.84 23.14
CA ALA A 899 -4.64 -21.98 24.09
C ALA A 899 -3.72 -21.02 24.86
N THR A 900 -2.39 -21.05 24.61
CA THR A 900 -1.43 -20.24 25.38
C THR A 900 -1.45 -18.75 25.03
N ARG A 901 -1.94 -18.39 23.86
CA ARG A 901 -2.04 -17.00 23.45
C ARG A 901 -3.16 -16.78 22.43
N PHE A 902 -3.60 -15.53 22.34
CA PHE A 902 -4.41 -15.07 21.21
C PHE A 902 -3.61 -15.12 19.89
N VAL A 903 -4.24 -15.62 18.85
CA VAL A 903 -3.72 -15.59 17.49
C VAL A 903 -4.72 -14.86 16.62
N SER A 904 -4.33 -13.71 16.10
CA SER A 904 -5.13 -12.92 15.16
C SER A 904 -5.37 -13.70 13.86
N ARG A 905 -6.53 -13.49 13.27
CA ARG A 905 -6.89 -14.10 11.97
C ARG A 905 -5.96 -13.59 10.87
N GLU A 906 -5.62 -14.48 9.93
CA GLU A 906 -4.78 -14.20 8.77
C GLU A 906 -5.54 -14.51 7.48
N GLU A 907 -5.48 -13.60 6.52
CA GLU A 907 -6.02 -13.84 5.19
C GLU A 907 -5.07 -14.72 4.36
N GLY A 908 -5.59 -15.85 3.87
CA GLY A 908 -4.82 -16.82 3.09
C GLY A 908 -3.75 -17.59 3.87
N GLY A 909 -3.63 -17.38 5.18
CA GLY A 909 -2.74 -18.11 6.06
C GLY A 909 -3.42 -19.23 6.85
N ALA A 910 -2.62 -20.03 7.58
CA ALA A 910 -3.15 -21.06 8.44
C ALA A 910 -3.94 -20.45 9.61
N SER A 911 -5.22 -20.79 9.73
CA SER A 911 -6.04 -20.35 10.83
C SER A 911 -5.87 -21.25 12.06
N LEU A 912 -6.17 -20.72 13.25
CA LEU A 912 -6.22 -21.51 14.47
C LEU A 912 -7.21 -22.69 14.34
N LEU A 913 -8.32 -22.46 13.63
CA LEU A 913 -9.34 -23.45 13.33
C LEU A 913 -8.80 -24.63 12.52
N GLU A 914 -8.11 -24.36 11.41
CA GLU A 914 -7.50 -25.39 10.57
C GLU A 914 -6.46 -26.21 11.32
N VAL A 915 -5.59 -25.53 12.11
CA VAL A 915 -4.57 -26.23 12.92
C VAL A 915 -5.23 -27.12 13.97
N TYR A 916 -6.26 -26.63 14.65
CA TYR A 916 -7.02 -27.42 15.63
C TYR A 916 -7.66 -28.67 15.00
N VAL A 917 -8.39 -28.49 13.89
CA VAL A 917 -9.04 -29.59 13.16
C VAL A 917 -8.01 -30.62 12.66
N ALA A 918 -6.89 -30.14 12.11
CA ALA A 918 -5.80 -31.00 11.65
C ALA A 918 -5.21 -31.85 12.79
N ILE A 919 -4.98 -31.28 13.97
CA ILE A 919 -4.50 -32.00 15.16
C ILE A 919 -5.49 -33.05 15.63
N LYS A 920 -6.79 -32.72 15.66
CA LYS A 920 -7.86 -33.67 16.04
C LYS A 920 -7.95 -34.87 15.07
N LEU A 921 -7.83 -34.60 13.77
CA LEU A 921 -7.85 -35.66 12.76
C LEU A 921 -6.57 -36.51 12.80
N GLU A 922 -5.40 -35.95 13.12
CA GLU A 922 -4.20 -36.74 13.33
C GLU A 922 -4.30 -37.60 14.60
N GLN A 923 -4.94 -37.11 15.66
CA GLN A 923 -5.29 -37.91 16.85
C GLN A 923 -6.23 -39.08 16.50
N ALA A 924 -7.28 -38.82 15.73
CA ALA A 924 -8.20 -39.86 15.29
C ALA A 924 -7.51 -40.90 14.41
N LYS A 925 -6.63 -40.49 13.52
CA LYS A 925 -5.82 -41.41 12.69
C LYS A 925 -4.90 -42.27 13.55
N SER A 926 -4.22 -41.69 14.54
CA SER A 926 -3.38 -42.45 15.49
C SER A 926 -4.16 -43.48 16.26
N LEU A 927 -5.39 -43.16 16.67
CA LEU A 927 -6.31 -44.14 17.34
C LEU A 927 -6.71 -45.27 16.38
N ALA A 928 -7.08 -44.95 15.15
CA ALA A 928 -7.43 -45.94 14.14
C ALA A 928 -6.25 -46.92 13.86
N GLN A 929 -5.01 -46.38 13.77
CA GLN A 929 -3.80 -47.20 13.58
C GLN A 929 -3.51 -48.16 14.76
N LYS A 930 -4.00 -47.80 15.97
CA LYS A 930 -3.93 -48.63 17.18
C LYS A 930 -5.13 -49.58 17.34
N ASN A 931 -5.98 -49.73 16.32
CA ASN A 931 -7.24 -50.45 16.33
C ASN A 931 -8.28 -49.94 17.34
N GLN A 932 -8.16 -48.67 17.78
CA GLN A 932 -9.12 -48.01 18.70
C GLN A 932 -10.17 -47.24 17.87
N CYS A 933 -10.88 -47.95 17.02
CA CYS A 933 -11.78 -47.33 16.03
C CYS A 933 -13.06 -46.74 16.64
N SER A 934 -13.54 -47.21 17.79
CA SER A 934 -14.64 -46.56 18.52
C SER A 934 -14.29 -45.17 18.98
N GLU A 935 -13.07 -44.98 19.55
CA GLU A 935 -12.60 -43.73 20.05
C GLU A 935 -12.25 -42.76 18.87
N ALA A 936 -11.67 -43.28 17.76
CA ALA A 936 -11.42 -42.51 16.55
C ALA A 936 -12.72 -41.92 15.96
N ARG A 937 -13.79 -42.74 15.86
CA ARG A 937 -15.11 -42.29 15.39
C ARG A 937 -15.77 -41.29 16.35
N ALA A 938 -15.68 -41.53 17.66
CA ALA A 938 -16.18 -40.58 18.64
C ALA A 938 -15.48 -39.22 18.52
N LEU A 939 -14.15 -39.19 18.32
CA LEU A 939 -13.41 -37.97 18.14
C LEU A 939 -13.84 -37.19 16.88
N ILE A 940 -14.09 -37.91 15.77
CA ILE A 940 -14.63 -37.32 14.54
C ILE A 940 -16.03 -36.77 14.76
N GLN A 941 -16.90 -37.48 15.47
CA GLN A 941 -18.26 -37.06 15.80
C GLN A 941 -18.27 -35.77 16.63
N HIS A 942 -17.32 -35.61 17.56
CA HIS A 942 -17.18 -34.45 18.44
C HIS A 942 -16.28 -33.36 17.83
N LEU A 943 -15.83 -33.52 16.60
CA LEU A 943 -14.94 -32.52 15.92
C LEU A 943 -15.59 -31.16 15.76
N THR A 944 -16.92 -31.14 15.67
CA THR A 944 -17.73 -29.92 15.48
C THR A 944 -18.26 -29.32 16.79
N ASP A 945 -17.88 -29.88 17.95
CA ASP A 945 -18.27 -29.31 19.23
C ASP A 945 -17.51 -28.00 19.49
N PRO A 946 -18.19 -26.95 19.97
CA PRO A 946 -17.52 -25.65 20.17
C PRO A 946 -16.41 -25.75 21.22
N VAL A 947 -15.33 -24.99 20.99
CA VAL A 947 -14.16 -24.95 21.88
C VAL A 947 -13.98 -23.52 22.43
N PRO A 948 -14.71 -23.19 23.54
CA PRO A 948 -14.73 -21.82 24.06
C PRO A 948 -13.34 -21.24 24.40
N GLN A 949 -12.42 -22.11 24.88
CA GLN A 949 -11.04 -21.69 25.24
C GLN A 949 -10.22 -21.19 24.04
N LEU A 950 -10.61 -21.59 22.83
CA LEU A 950 -9.99 -21.18 21.57
C LEU A 950 -10.89 -20.24 20.76
N SER A 951 -12.03 -19.85 21.31
CA SER A 951 -13.07 -19.06 20.61
C SER A 951 -13.54 -19.71 19.30
N LEU A 952 -13.48 -21.07 19.22
CA LEU A 952 -13.93 -21.82 18.04
C LEU A 952 -15.42 -22.15 18.16
N ARG A 953 -16.21 -21.62 17.22
CA ARG A 953 -17.66 -21.79 17.15
C ARG A 953 -18.03 -23.06 16.41
N LYS A 954 -19.22 -23.58 16.72
CA LYS A 954 -19.76 -24.83 16.12
C LYS A 954 -19.89 -24.69 14.59
N ASP A 955 -20.45 -23.57 14.11
CA ASP A 955 -20.66 -23.32 12.69
C ASP A 955 -19.33 -23.34 11.90
N ALA A 956 -18.30 -22.67 12.41
CA ALA A 956 -16.97 -22.67 11.82
C ALA A 956 -16.32 -24.07 11.82
N LEU A 957 -16.45 -24.82 12.91
CA LEU A 957 -15.94 -26.20 13.00
C LEU A 957 -16.67 -27.15 12.03
N VAL A 958 -17.99 -26.98 11.84
CA VAL A 958 -18.75 -27.71 10.83
C VAL A 958 -18.23 -27.44 9.45
N GLU A 959 -18.03 -26.19 9.09
CA GLU A 959 -17.52 -25.78 7.78
C GLU A 959 -16.11 -26.34 7.53
N GLU A 960 -15.16 -26.14 8.46
CA GLU A 960 -13.81 -26.67 8.32
C GLU A 960 -13.77 -28.19 8.23
N SER A 961 -14.63 -28.89 8.97
CA SER A 961 -14.78 -30.37 8.88
C SER A 961 -15.24 -30.81 7.50
N GLN A 962 -15.90 -29.94 6.73
CA GLN A 962 -16.34 -30.17 5.36
C GLN A 962 -15.29 -29.73 4.31
N SER A 963 -14.17 -29.14 4.71
CA SER A 963 -13.09 -28.80 3.79
C SER A 963 -12.59 -30.04 3.04
N GLN A 964 -12.07 -29.84 1.84
CA GLN A 964 -11.56 -30.97 1.03
C GLN A 964 -10.48 -31.78 1.79
N SER A 965 -9.59 -31.09 2.47
CA SER A 965 -8.51 -31.70 3.27
C SER A 965 -9.06 -32.50 4.44
N ALA A 966 -10.01 -31.95 5.21
CA ALA A 966 -10.61 -32.63 6.34
C ALA A 966 -11.41 -33.87 5.89
N ARG A 967 -12.25 -33.75 4.85
CA ARG A 967 -13.04 -34.88 4.31
C ARG A 967 -12.17 -36.02 3.82
N GLN A 968 -11.04 -35.74 3.13
CA GLN A 968 -10.10 -36.75 2.68
C GLN A 968 -9.49 -37.50 3.87
N LYS A 969 -9.08 -36.78 4.92
CA LYS A 969 -8.53 -37.39 6.14
C LYS A 969 -9.55 -38.21 6.88
N ILE A 970 -10.77 -37.72 7.04
CA ILE A 970 -11.90 -38.44 7.68
C ILE A 970 -12.15 -39.75 6.92
N ALA A 971 -12.31 -39.71 5.61
CA ALA A 971 -12.52 -40.88 4.77
C ALA A 971 -11.39 -41.91 4.90
N ALA A 972 -10.13 -41.44 4.96
CA ALA A 972 -8.97 -42.34 5.14
C ALA A 972 -8.99 -43.04 6.53
N ILE A 973 -9.39 -42.31 7.59
CA ILE A 973 -9.52 -42.87 8.95
C ILE A 973 -10.66 -43.90 9.02
N GLU A 974 -11.81 -43.57 8.42
CA GLU A 974 -12.95 -44.46 8.35
C GLU A 974 -12.62 -45.75 7.56
N ALA A 975 -11.91 -45.63 6.43
CA ALA A 975 -11.45 -46.77 5.64
C ALA A 975 -10.44 -47.64 6.41
N SER A 976 -9.60 -47.04 7.25
CA SER A 976 -8.68 -47.77 8.12
C SER A 976 -9.44 -48.56 9.22
N CYS A 977 -10.53 -48.02 9.71
CA CYS A 977 -11.41 -48.64 10.71
C CYS A 977 -12.44 -49.65 10.13
N ALA A 978 -12.57 -49.74 8.82
CA ALA A 978 -13.43 -50.71 8.17
C ALA A 978 -12.71 -52.04 7.83
N LYS A 979 -11.38 -52.02 7.89
CA LYS A 979 -10.50 -53.19 7.74
C LYS A 979 -10.29 -53.87 9.09
#